data_36b8bcc78202be7c9f776f2ec1f90396
#
_entry.id   36b8bcc78202be7c9f776f2ec1f90396
#
_cell.length_a   1.000
_cell.length_b   1.000
_cell.length_c   1.000
_cell.angle_alpha   90.00
_cell.angle_beta   90.00
_cell.angle_gamma   90.00
#
_symmetry.space_group_name_H-M   'P 1'
#
loop_
_entity.id
_entity.type
_entity.pdbx_description
1 polymer ?
#
loop_
_entity_poly.entity_id
_entity_poly.type
_entity_poly.pdbx_seq_one_letter_code
_entity_poly.pdbx_strand_id
1 'polypeptide(L)'
;MANKRIAPGPKIEFFAVVLCAALLAAGLAAHAQTADQAWLRYAGGHGESAIPSSVRALGNSPMEKSAVEELQRGMAGLMAGHKSSASEGETVVGTLDEVRAEFLGLAVPAHIAAHGFWLKRTTWQGRPLVIVAGSNEHGALFGAFDLLRHIATDADVAHLDVIEAPAMPIRWVDQWDNADGTITRGYGGRSIFFEGGHVRDDLSAVKEYARLLASIGINGCNVNNVNDAAPFLEPDMIKGLARIADTMRPWGVRLAMSVDIASPQKVGGLKTFDPLDPVVKAWWAAKVNEIYEQIPDFAGFTVKADSEGQPGPASYGRSPADAANVLAGALQPHGGVVLYRAFVYNNHLDYNDMKADRARAAYDIFHPLDGKFLPNVIVQIKEGPIDFQAMEPVSPLFAGLRKTNEAMELQITQEYLGEQRHLVYIAPMWNWVLDFDLHAEKRSTPVKEIIEGKSFDRPLGGMIGVSCVGRDWLGAPLAMANLYAFGRLAWNPNLSAEQIAAEWTKQTISTDPQVVATVDKMLMQSWPAYVDYTGFLGTQTLTDITGSHYGPNIEASERNGWGQWHRDDAKGIGMDRSVATGTGFAGQYPPEVAKMYESAATTPDSLLLFFHHMPWTYKLHSGKTVIQYVYDSHYKGAVEAAELGKEWETLKVRIDPKLYNDELARLEYQAGHAVVWRDAIVQYFLKESGIPDALGRAGHYPGRLEAEDARLTGYKVIDVRPWEDASGGKAVSCDLGSRQGACTAEWTYKGAAGRFNVAVQYFDLQGGVAHFTLAINGTEIVSWAADDKLPSRQPNGDNSTRFTLHDVRLKPGDVLRVEGKPDGSDPAALDYIEIDPAAPEPKL
;
A
#
# COMPACT_ATOMS: atom_id res chain seq x y z
N MET A 1 -31.02 -4.30 -78.03
CA MET A 1 -32.23 -4.32 -77.18
C MET A 1 -31.93 -5.08 -75.89
N ALA A 2 -32.19 -4.48 -74.74
CA ALA A 2 -32.29 -4.95 -73.40
C ALA A 2 -31.29 -4.24 -72.46
N ASN A 3 -31.79 -3.18 -71.84
CA ASN A 3 -31.24 -2.50 -70.71
C ASN A 3 -31.07 -3.44 -69.52
N LYS A 4 -29.87 -3.52 -68.92
CA LYS A 4 -29.66 -3.95 -67.56
C LYS A 4 -29.26 -2.80 -66.67
N ARG A 5 -30.16 -2.44 -65.73
CA ARG A 5 -29.88 -1.48 -64.64
C ARG A 5 -28.83 -2.07 -63.71
N ILE A 6 -27.82 -1.29 -63.43
CA ILE A 6 -26.80 -1.56 -62.37
C ILE A 6 -27.34 -0.98 -61.06
N ALA A 7 -27.43 -1.80 -60.05
CA ALA A 7 -27.75 -1.37 -58.68
C ALA A 7 -26.52 -0.75 -58.00
N PRO A 8 -26.67 0.30 -57.18
CA PRO A 8 -25.54 0.87 -56.45
C PRO A 8 -25.11 -0.01 -55.26
N GLY A 9 -23.82 -0.34 -55.20
CA GLY A 9 -23.22 -1.11 -54.14
C GLY A 9 -23.04 -0.33 -52.83
N PRO A 10 -22.78 -1.02 -51.71
CA PRO A 10 -22.80 -0.47 -50.38
C PRO A 10 -21.51 0.28 -50.04
N LYS A 11 -21.48 1.59 -50.22
CA LYS A 11 -20.35 2.48 -49.75
C LYS A 11 -20.57 3.14 -48.39
N ILE A 12 -21.72 2.91 -47.73
CA ILE A 12 -22.06 3.59 -46.49
C ILE A 12 -21.66 2.79 -45.25
N GLU A 13 -21.60 1.43 -45.33
CA GLU A 13 -21.23 0.62 -44.16
C GLU A 13 -19.73 0.61 -43.84
N PHE A 14 -18.86 0.81 -44.82
CA PHE A 14 -17.42 0.83 -44.57
C PHE A 14 -16.93 2.09 -43.82
N PHE A 15 -17.62 3.21 -44.02
CA PHE A 15 -17.31 4.46 -43.31
C PHE A 15 -17.79 4.45 -41.86
N ALA A 16 -18.91 3.78 -41.56
CA ALA A 16 -19.42 3.64 -40.19
C ALA A 16 -18.55 2.70 -39.34
N VAL A 17 -18.06 1.60 -39.93
CA VAL A 17 -17.17 0.63 -39.22
C VAL A 17 -15.79 1.23 -38.98
N VAL A 18 -15.24 2.00 -39.90
CA VAL A 18 -13.96 2.69 -39.74
C VAL A 18 -14.08 3.86 -38.74
N LEU A 19 -15.22 4.54 -38.70
CA LEU A 19 -15.46 5.62 -37.71
C LEU A 19 -15.71 5.06 -36.32
N CYS A 20 -16.39 3.91 -36.15
CA CYS A 20 -16.54 3.21 -34.89
C CYS A 20 -15.20 2.61 -34.42
N ALA A 21 -14.40 2.03 -35.30
CA ALA A 21 -13.06 1.54 -34.94
C ALA A 21 -12.09 2.68 -34.58
N ALA A 22 -12.19 3.84 -35.24
CA ALA A 22 -11.42 5.03 -34.89
C ALA A 22 -11.90 5.69 -33.57
N LEU A 23 -13.20 5.63 -33.28
CA LEU A 23 -13.75 6.08 -31.99
C LEU A 23 -13.45 5.10 -30.86
N LEU A 24 -13.39 3.79 -31.13
CA LEU A 24 -12.93 2.77 -30.17
C LEU A 24 -11.40 2.82 -29.97
N ALA A 25 -10.61 3.16 -31.00
CA ALA A 25 -9.17 3.36 -30.85
C ALA A 25 -8.81 4.73 -30.21
N ALA A 26 -9.67 5.74 -30.32
CA ALA A 26 -9.52 7.02 -29.62
C ALA A 26 -9.99 6.98 -28.16
N GLY A 27 -10.72 5.91 -27.75
CA GLY A 27 -11.27 5.74 -26.40
C GLY A 27 -10.32 5.06 -25.40
N LEU A 28 -9.09 4.69 -25.76
CA LEU A 28 -8.19 3.92 -24.90
C LEU A 28 -6.78 4.54 -24.71
N ALA A 29 -6.61 5.83 -24.90
CA ALA A 29 -5.53 6.53 -24.20
C ALA A 29 -6.06 6.88 -22.80
N ALA A 30 -6.05 5.92 -21.87
CA ALA A 30 -6.30 6.24 -20.47
C ALA A 30 -5.27 7.29 -20.05
N HIS A 31 -5.72 8.53 -19.89
CA HIS A 31 -4.87 9.60 -19.38
C HIS A 31 -4.54 9.25 -17.94
N ALA A 32 -3.29 9.47 -17.53
CA ALA A 32 -2.92 9.31 -16.12
C ALA A 32 -3.80 10.22 -15.24
N GLN A 33 -4.10 9.77 -14.02
CA GLN A 33 -4.83 10.57 -13.07
C GLN A 33 -4.05 11.85 -12.71
N THR A 34 -4.78 12.89 -12.35
CA THR A 34 -4.22 14.17 -11.90
C THR A 34 -4.28 14.26 -10.38
N ALA A 35 -3.50 15.17 -9.79
CA ALA A 35 -3.51 15.40 -8.35
C ALA A 35 -4.88 15.87 -7.81
N ASP A 36 -5.70 16.47 -8.67
CA ASP A 36 -7.06 16.89 -8.34
C ASP A 36 -8.04 15.70 -8.16
N GLN A 37 -7.66 14.53 -8.61
CA GLN A 37 -8.38 13.26 -8.39
C GLN A 37 -7.96 12.55 -7.10
N ALA A 38 -7.01 13.12 -6.36
CA ALA A 38 -6.61 12.73 -5.01
C ALA A 38 -7.03 13.81 -4.01
N TRP A 39 -6.21 14.15 -3.03
CA TRP A 39 -6.55 15.13 -1.99
C TRP A 39 -6.31 16.60 -2.38
N LEU A 40 -5.74 16.91 -3.54
CA LEU A 40 -5.61 18.28 -4.05
C LEU A 40 -6.80 18.70 -4.93
N ARG A 41 -7.97 18.20 -4.60
CA ARG A 41 -9.23 18.42 -5.31
C ARG A 41 -9.70 19.87 -5.24
N TYR A 42 -9.42 20.54 -4.11
CA TYR A 42 -9.83 21.93 -3.86
C TYR A 42 -11.32 22.20 -4.18
N ALA A 43 -12.19 21.23 -3.88
CA ALA A 43 -13.60 21.33 -4.12
C ALA A 43 -14.36 21.66 -2.83
N GLY A 44 -15.33 22.53 -2.93
CA GLY A 44 -16.21 22.89 -1.82
C GLY A 44 -16.17 24.38 -1.53
N GLY A 45 -17.32 25.02 -1.39
CA GLY A 45 -17.42 26.38 -0.93
C GLY A 45 -17.23 26.43 0.57
N HIS A 46 -16.02 26.65 1.03
CA HIS A 46 -15.73 26.98 2.42
C HIS A 46 -16.07 28.46 2.60
N GLY A 47 -16.92 28.80 3.55
CA GLY A 47 -17.54 30.09 3.81
C GLY A 47 -16.68 31.34 3.67
N GLU A 48 -17.10 32.50 4.17
CA GLU A 48 -16.35 33.75 4.01
C GLU A 48 -14.87 33.58 4.37
N SER A 49 -14.02 33.51 3.34
CA SER A 49 -12.60 33.37 3.57
C SER A 49 -12.01 34.70 4.04
N ALA A 50 -11.40 34.68 5.20
CA ALA A 50 -10.61 35.78 5.71
C ALA A 50 -9.24 35.93 5.01
N ILE A 51 -8.93 35.05 4.02
CA ILE A 51 -7.66 35.02 3.29
C ILE A 51 -7.77 35.85 2.01
N PRO A 52 -6.83 36.80 1.77
CA PRO A 52 -6.79 37.55 0.51
C PRO A 52 -6.50 36.66 -0.68
N SER A 53 -7.23 36.82 -1.78
CA SER A 53 -7.07 36.05 -3.01
C SER A 53 -5.88 36.52 -3.89
N SER A 54 -5.35 37.73 -3.67
CA SER A 54 -4.13 38.19 -4.33
C SER A 54 -2.92 37.48 -3.73
N VAL A 55 -2.16 36.76 -4.53
CA VAL A 55 -0.97 35.99 -4.11
C VAL A 55 0.27 36.48 -4.84
N ARG A 56 1.35 36.77 -4.10
CA ARG A 56 2.60 37.27 -4.66
C ARG A 56 3.82 36.53 -4.04
N ALA A 57 4.79 36.15 -4.87
CA ALA A 57 6.10 35.72 -4.39
C ALA A 57 6.95 36.93 -4.00
N LEU A 58 7.76 36.80 -2.96
CA LEU A 58 8.77 37.76 -2.57
C LEU A 58 10.10 37.50 -3.30
N GLY A 59 10.44 36.24 -3.53
CA GLY A 59 11.59 35.77 -4.29
C GLY A 59 11.26 35.37 -5.73
N ASN A 60 12.21 34.68 -6.36
CA ASN A 60 12.12 34.27 -7.77
C ASN A 60 12.43 32.78 -7.99
N SER A 61 12.55 31.99 -6.93
CA SER A 61 12.89 30.58 -7.06
C SER A 61 11.80 29.78 -7.77
N PRO A 62 12.13 28.63 -8.39
CA PRO A 62 11.12 27.74 -8.96
C PRO A 62 10.09 27.25 -7.93
N MET A 63 10.51 26.98 -6.69
CA MET A 63 9.61 26.48 -5.62
C MET A 63 8.63 27.56 -5.17
N GLU A 64 9.07 28.82 -5.04
CA GLU A 64 8.18 29.94 -4.71
C GLU A 64 7.14 30.19 -5.81
N LYS A 65 7.54 30.03 -7.08
CA LYS A 65 6.59 30.10 -8.21
C LYS A 65 5.57 28.98 -8.15
N SER A 66 6.01 27.74 -7.89
CA SER A 66 5.09 26.60 -7.67
C SER A 66 4.14 26.84 -6.50
N ALA A 67 4.63 27.38 -5.39
CA ALA A 67 3.82 27.74 -4.23
C ALA A 67 2.75 28.79 -4.55
N VAL A 68 3.09 29.83 -5.31
CA VAL A 68 2.12 30.85 -5.75
C VAL A 68 1.09 30.26 -6.72
N GLU A 69 1.52 29.48 -7.71
CA GLU A 69 0.61 28.81 -8.63
C GLU A 69 -0.37 27.90 -7.90
N GLU A 70 0.11 27.16 -6.91
CA GLU A 70 -0.72 26.25 -6.13
C GLU A 70 -1.70 26.99 -5.23
N LEU A 71 -1.25 28.04 -4.53
CA LEU A 71 -2.15 28.89 -3.75
C LEU A 71 -3.25 29.51 -4.61
N GLN A 72 -2.91 30.04 -5.78
CA GLN A 72 -3.89 30.61 -6.72
C GLN A 72 -4.90 29.56 -7.16
N ARG A 73 -4.45 28.36 -7.52
CA ARG A 73 -5.29 27.24 -7.92
C ARG A 73 -6.21 26.78 -6.76
N GLY A 74 -5.61 26.53 -5.58
CA GLY A 74 -6.35 26.02 -4.44
C GLY A 74 -7.35 27.02 -3.90
N MET A 75 -6.99 28.30 -3.81
CA MET A 75 -7.93 29.36 -3.39
C MET A 75 -9.07 29.55 -4.40
N ALA A 76 -8.78 29.50 -5.70
CA ALA A 76 -9.82 29.59 -6.72
C ALA A 76 -10.87 28.47 -6.60
N GLY A 77 -10.42 27.25 -6.27
CA GLY A 77 -11.29 26.10 -6.06
C GLY A 77 -12.05 26.16 -4.73
N LEU A 78 -11.34 26.32 -3.62
CA LEU A 78 -11.90 26.31 -2.26
C LEU A 78 -12.83 27.51 -1.98
N MET A 79 -12.59 28.65 -2.65
CA MET A 79 -13.38 29.86 -2.48
C MET A 79 -14.40 30.09 -3.60
N ALA A 80 -14.62 29.11 -4.47
CA ALA A 80 -15.55 29.22 -5.58
C ALA A 80 -16.97 29.57 -5.08
N GLY A 81 -17.54 30.66 -5.60
CA GLY A 81 -18.89 31.15 -5.23
C GLY A 81 -18.93 32.02 -3.98
N HIS A 82 -17.83 32.29 -3.29
CA HIS A 82 -17.78 33.17 -2.12
C HIS A 82 -17.05 34.48 -2.44
N LYS A 83 -17.58 35.60 -1.90
CA LYS A 83 -16.85 36.87 -1.98
C LYS A 83 -15.79 36.89 -0.87
N SER A 84 -14.53 37.14 -1.23
CA SER A 84 -13.51 37.43 -0.22
C SER A 84 -13.88 38.71 0.52
N SER A 85 -14.03 38.65 1.84
CA SER A 85 -14.19 39.81 2.71
C SER A 85 -12.91 40.66 2.82
N ALA A 86 -11.78 40.11 2.34
CA ALA A 86 -10.43 40.71 2.38
C ALA A 86 -9.96 41.18 0.98
N SER A 87 -10.86 41.72 0.14
CA SER A 87 -10.58 42.10 -1.25
C SER A 87 -9.45 43.13 -1.46
N GLU A 88 -8.99 43.80 -0.40
CA GLU A 88 -7.94 44.82 -0.45
C GLU A 88 -6.58 44.32 0.11
N GLY A 89 -6.49 43.06 0.55
CA GLY A 89 -5.31 42.47 1.14
C GLY A 89 -4.45 41.66 0.15
N GLU A 90 -3.33 41.13 0.63
CA GLU A 90 -2.48 40.20 -0.15
C GLU A 90 -2.01 39.01 0.69
N THR A 91 -1.72 37.90 0.01
CA THR A 91 -0.99 36.72 0.54
C THR A 91 0.41 36.74 -0.07
N VAL A 92 1.45 36.71 0.75
CA VAL A 92 2.83 36.74 0.29
C VAL A 92 3.52 35.41 0.60
N VAL A 93 4.36 34.93 -0.32
CA VAL A 93 5.14 33.70 -0.22
C VAL A 93 6.63 34.03 -0.36
N GLY A 94 7.46 33.54 0.54
CA GLY A 94 8.90 33.72 0.46
C GLY A 94 9.63 33.09 1.63
N THR A 95 10.92 33.34 1.71
CA THR A 95 11.74 32.96 2.88
C THR A 95 11.58 33.96 4.01
N LEU A 96 11.98 33.57 5.25
CA LEU A 96 11.99 34.48 6.40
C LEU A 96 12.83 35.74 6.15
N ASP A 97 13.93 35.63 5.40
CA ASP A 97 14.81 36.76 5.10
C ASP A 97 14.15 37.74 4.11
N GLU A 98 13.46 37.25 3.11
CA GLU A 98 12.69 38.07 2.16
C GLU A 98 11.53 38.79 2.86
N VAL A 99 10.83 38.10 3.77
CA VAL A 99 9.77 38.72 4.59
C VAL A 99 10.35 39.84 5.47
N ARG A 100 11.52 39.62 6.10
CA ARG A 100 12.18 40.66 6.90
C ARG A 100 12.60 41.88 6.06
N ALA A 101 13.07 41.64 4.83
CA ALA A 101 13.50 42.69 3.93
C ALA A 101 12.32 43.54 3.41
N GLU A 102 11.20 42.94 3.10
CA GLU A 102 10.01 43.59 2.56
C GLU A 102 9.19 44.31 3.64
N PHE A 103 9.00 43.68 4.80
CA PHE A 103 8.11 44.18 5.88
C PHE A 103 8.91 44.69 7.07
N LEU A 104 9.61 45.80 6.89
CA LEU A 104 10.46 46.40 7.94
C LEU A 104 9.67 46.73 9.21
N GLY A 105 10.07 46.16 10.34
CA GLY A 105 9.41 46.34 11.64
C GLY A 105 8.34 45.28 11.97
N LEU A 106 8.06 44.36 11.07
CA LEU A 106 7.26 43.18 11.40
C LEU A 106 8.05 42.21 12.30
N ALA A 107 7.41 41.69 13.33
CA ALA A 107 8.03 40.64 14.18
C ALA A 107 8.04 39.30 13.43
N VAL A 108 9.19 38.99 12.80
CA VAL A 108 9.41 37.72 12.06
C VAL A 108 10.21 36.79 12.97
N PRO A 109 9.89 35.46 13.05
CA PRO A 109 10.66 34.47 13.78
C PRO A 109 12.15 34.53 13.47
N ALA A 110 13.01 34.47 14.47
CA ALA A 110 14.45 34.59 14.29
C ALA A 110 15.02 33.38 13.54
N HIS A 111 14.49 32.21 13.83
CA HIS A 111 14.92 30.93 13.24
C HIS A 111 13.76 29.93 13.25
N ILE A 112 13.68 29.11 12.21
CA ILE A 112 12.85 27.90 12.10
C ILE A 112 13.76 26.79 11.56
N ALA A 113 13.57 25.56 12.00
CA ALA A 113 14.35 24.41 11.51
C ALA A 113 14.22 24.27 9.98
N ALA A 114 15.17 23.57 9.39
CA ALA A 114 15.22 23.37 7.93
C ALA A 114 13.90 22.82 7.38
N HIS A 115 13.46 23.35 6.23
CA HIS A 115 12.18 23.04 5.57
C HIS A 115 10.93 23.45 6.39
N GLY A 116 11.08 24.09 7.56
CA GLY A 116 9.95 24.58 8.33
C GLY A 116 9.41 25.91 7.79
N PHE A 117 8.25 26.29 8.23
CA PHE A 117 7.53 27.49 7.80
C PHE A 117 6.83 28.20 8.94
N TRP A 118 6.45 29.44 8.67
CA TRP A 118 5.59 30.28 9.49
C TRP A 118 4.42 30.79 8.66
N LEU A 119 3.22 30.49 9.12
CA LEU A 119 1.99 31.04 8.56
C LEU A 119 1.47 32.11 9.51
N LYS A 120 1.23 33.31 9.02
CA LYS A 120 0.74 34.41 9.84
C LYS A 120 -0.30 35.22 9.11
N ARG A 121 -1.45 35.45 9.74
CA ARG A 121 -2.39 36.50 9.34
C ARG A 121 -2.21 37.72 10.22
N THR A 122 -2.06 38.86 9.59
CA THR A 122 -1.87 40.16 10.29
C THR A 122 -2.47 41.32 9.46
N THR A 123 -2.26 42.51 9.93
CA THR A 123 -2.56 43.77 9.19
C THR A 123 -1.25 44.54 8.99
N TRP A 124 -0.97 44.94 7.77
CA TRP A 124 0.19 45.73 7.43
C TRP A 124 -0.28 47.05 6.73
N GLN A 125 0.16 48.18 7.25
CA GLN A 125 -0.27 49.51 6.76
C GLN A 125 -1.78 49.67 6.56
N GLY A 126 -2.57 49.08 7.47
CA GLY A 126 -4.03 49.13 7.43
C GLY A 126 -4.72 48.10 6.48
N ARG A 127 -3.95 47.23 5.81
CA ARG A 127 -4.48 46.21 4.90
C ARG A 127 -4.27 44.81 5.45
N PRO A 128 -5.19 43.88 5.21
CA PRO A 128 -4.99 42.45 5.54
C PRO A 128 -3.76 41.86 4.82
N LEU A 129 -2.93 41.14 5.57
CA LEU A 129 -1.74 40.47 5.08
C LEU A 129 -1.71 39.05 5.60
N VAL A 130 -1.55 38.08 4.70
CA VAL A 130 -1.21 36.68 5.05
C VAL A 130 0.20 36.38 4.58
N ILE A 131 1.00 35.84 5.49
CA ILE A 131 2.39 35.52 5.27
C ILE A 131 2.57 34.02 5.25
N VAL A 132 3.20 33.51 4.20
CA VAL A 132 3.71 32.15 4.08
C VAL A 132 5.22 32.23 3.97
N ALA A 133 5.91 32.10 5.11
CA ALA A 133 7.35 32.31 5.19
C ALA A 133 8.07 30.99 5.52
N GLY A 134 8.94 30.52 4.64
CA GLY A 134 9.78 29.35 4.87
C GLY A 134 11.12 29.68 5.53
N SER A 135 11.70 28.74 6.26
CA SER A 135 13.11 28.79 6.65
C SER A 135 14.04 28.78 5.45
N ASN A 136 13.56 28.24 4.35
CA ASN A 136 14.12 28.23 2.98
C ASN A 136 12.97 28.06 1.98
N GLU A 137 13.29 27.94 0.69
CA GLU A 137 12.29 27.82 -0.39
C GLU A 137 11.39 26.58 -0.25
N HIS A 138 11.93 25.45 0.26
CA HIS A 138 11.13 24.25 0.59
C HIS A 138 10.08 24.56 1.66
N GLY A 139 10.50 25.27 2.73
CA GLY A 139 9.57 25.68 3.78
C GLY A 139 8.47 26.60 3.25
N ALA A 140 8.77 27.51 2.34
CA ALA A 140 7.77 28.37 1.71
C ALA A 140 6.74 27.55 0.88
N LEU A 141 7.20 26.55 0.12
CA LEU A 141 6.34 25.66 -0.64
C LEU A 141 5.47 24.79 0.29
N PHE A 142 6.05 24.16 1.30
CA PHE A 142 5.31 23.34 2.26
C PHE A 142 4.29 24.17 3.06
N GLY A 143 4.65 25.42 3.44
CA GLY A 143 3.73 26.35 4.08
C GLY A 143 2.56 26.74 3.18
N ALA A 144 2.76 26.85 1.87
CA ALA A 144 1.67 27.12 0.93
C ALA A 144 0.64 25.97 0.90
N PHE A 145 1.11 24.73 0.86
CA PHE A 145 0.22 23.56 0.96
C PHE A 145 -0.46 23.47 2.33
N ASP A 146 0.24 23.82 3.40
CA ASP A 146 -0.32 23.83 4.75
C ASP A 146 -1.43 24.86 4.90
N LEU A 147 -1.25 26.08 4.34
CA LEU A 147 -2.31 27.09 4.30
C LEU A 147 -3.55 26.58 3.57
N LEU A 148 -3.37 25.94 2.41
CA LEU A 148 -4.48 25.34 1.66
C LEU A 148 -5.18 24.23 2.43
N ARG A 149 -4.42 23.39 3.17
CA ARG A 149 -4.97 22.37 4.05
C ARG A 149 -5.79 22.97 5.18
N HIS A 150 -5.32 24.04 5.82
CA HIS A 150 -6.08 24.76 6.84
C HIS A 150 -7.42 25.27 6.30
N ILE A 151 -7.43 25.85 5.11
CA ILE A 151 -8.66 26.30 4.45
C ILE A 151 -9.57 25.10 4.13
N ALA A 152 -9.01 24.03 3.53
CA ALA A 152 -9.79 22.87 3.10
C ALA A 152 -10.39 22.04 4.26
N THR A 153 -9.81 22.14 5.45
CA THR A 153 -10.27 21.42 6.66
C THR A 153 -11.10 22.27 7.62
N ASP A 154 -11.49 23.50 7.21
CA ASP A 154 -12.23 24.48 8.02
C ASP A 154 -11.52 24.85 9.33
N ALA A 155 -10.19 24.90 9.32
CA ALA A 155 -9.42 25.39 10.46
C ALA A 155 -9.58 26.92 10.64
N ASP A 156 -9.33 27.43 11.86
CA ASP A 156 -9.41 28.87 12.15
C ASP A 156 -8.29 29.66 11.46
N VAL A 157 -8.53 30.06 10.21
CA VAL A 157 -7.60 30.89 9.44
C VAL A 157 -7.69 32.41 9.83
N ALA A 158 -8.69 32.82 10.64
CA ALA A 158 -8.81 34.19 11.08
C ALA A 158 -7.71 34.58 12.10
N HIS A 159 -7.27 33.63 12.90
CA HIS A 159 -6.23 33.80 13.93
C HIS A 159 -4.94 33.05 13.61
N LEU A 160 -4.62 32.88 12.32
CA LEU A 160 -3.48 32.11 11.83
C LEU A 160 -2.16 32.66 12.38
N ASP A 161 -1.45 31.84 13.14
CA ASP A 161 -0.09 32.06 13.64
C ASP A 161 0.55 30.70 13.96
N VAL A 162 1.06 30.03 12.90
CA VAL A 162 1.52 28.65 12.95
C VAL A 162 3.00 28.60 12.58
N ILE A 163 3.80 27.95 13.41
CA ILE A 163 5.20 27.60 13.10
C ILE A 163 5.31 26.10 13.13
N GLU A 164 5.67 25.51 12.00
CA GLU A 164 5.93 24.08 11.88
C GLU A 164 7.25 23.81 11.18
N ALA A 165 7.82 22.64 11.48
CA ALA A 165 8.99 22.10 10.80
C ALA A 165 8.90 20.57 10.81
N PRO A 166 9.40 19.88 9.75
CA PRO A 166 9.37 18.43 9.73
C PRO A 166 10.25 17.84 10.82
N ALA A 167 9.75 16.80 11.47
CA ALA A 167 10.49 16.06 12.49
C ALA A 167 11.68 15.29 11.89
N MET A 168 11.51 14.79 10.66
CA MET A 168 12.48 13.92 10.00
C MET A 168 13.16 14.63 8.81
N PRO A 169 14.51 14.56 8.69
CA PRO A 169 15.21 15.14 7.53
C PRO A 169 14.97 14.38 6.24
N ILE A 170 14.88 13.03 6.30
CA ILE A 170 14.63 12.16 5.14
C ILE A 170 13.16 11.74 5.15
N ARG A 171 12.43 12.13 4.11
CA ARG A 171 11.02 11.81 3.91
C ARG A 171 10.85 11.45 2.43
N TRP A 172 11.16 10.18 2.11
CA TRP A 172 11.24 9.73 0.72
C TRP A 172 10.20 8.65 0.42
N VAL A 173 9.78 8.63 -0.84
CA VAL A 173 9.07 7.48 -1.41
C VAL A 173 10.05 6.64 -2.23
N ASP A 174 9.81 5.34 -2.23
CA ASP A 174 10.59 4.34 -2.96
C ASP A 174 9.67 3.66 -3.99
N GLN A 175 9.83 4.02 -5.26
CA GLN A 175 9.09 3.44 -6.37
C GLN A 175 9.80 2.19 -6.88
N TRP A 176 9.03 1.16 -7.18
CA TRP A 176 9.58 -0.08 -7.72
C TRP A 176 9.25 -0.24 -9.21
N ASP A 177 9.54 0.81 -9.96
CA ASP A 177 9.33 0.87 -11.40
C ASP A 177 10.49 0.21 -12.15
N ASN A 178 10.17 -0.58 -13.17
CA ASN A 178 11.13 -1.21 -14.05
C ASN A 178 11.30 -0.39 -15.33
N ALA A 179 12.45 -0.51 -16.00
CA ALA A 179 12.73 0.24 -17.22
C ALA A 179 11.74 -0.07 -18.37
N ASP A 180 11.15 -1.26 -18.40
CA ASP A 180 10.14 -1.64 -19.40
C ASP A 180 8.75 -1.02 -19.17
N GLY A 181 8.58 -0.28 -18.07
CA GLY A 181 7.35 0.38 -17.67
C GLY A 181 6.39 -0.49 -16.86
N THR A 182 6.80 -1.67 -16.43
CA THR A 182 6.09 -2.43 -15.40
C THR A 182 6.45 -1.88 -14.01
N ILE A 183 5.63 -2.17 -13.04
CA ILE A 183 5.88 -1.81 -11.63
C ILE A 183 5.71 -3.09 -10.80
N THR A 184 6.66 -3.38 -9.94
CA THR A 184 6.50 -4.46 -8.97
C THR A 184 5.40 -4.08 -7.99
N ARG A 185 4.38 -4.94 -7.86
CA ARG A 185 3.13 -4.61 -7.13
C ARG A 185 2.42 -3.37 -7.73
N GLY A 186 2.36 -3.31 -9.07
CA GLY A 186 1.83 -2.18 -9.84
C GLY A 186 0.32 -2.13 -9.95
N TYR A 187 -0.40 -2.06 -8.83
CA TYR A 187 -1.86 -2.05 -8.79
C TYR A 187 -2.47 -0.79 -9.42
N GLY A 188 -1.73 0.32 -9.41
CA GLY A 188 -2.07 1.58 -10.07
C GLY A 188 -1.80 1.62 -11.57
N GLY A 189 -1.49 0.49 -12.19
CA GLY A 189 -1.25 0.37 -13.64
C GLY A 189 0.22 0.48 -14.04
N ARG A 190 0.49 1.11 -15.19
CA ARG A 190 1.85 1.22 -15.76
C ARG A 190 2.60 2.38 -15.15
N SER A 191 3.95 2.31 -15.24
CA SER A 191 4.86 3.35 -14.77
C SER A 191 4.52 4.74 -15.33
N ILE A 192 4.58 5.74 -14.47
CA ILE A 192 4.52 7.15 -14.87
C ILE A 192 5.89 7.68 -15.36
N PHE A 193 6.98 6.96 -15.06
CA PHE A 193 8.36 7.34 -15.35
C PHE A 193 8.92 6.69 -16.62
N PHE A 194 8.64 5.38 -16.82
CA PHE A 194 9.35 4.57 -17.82
C PHE A 194 8.39 3.86 -18.78
N GLU A 195 8.90 3.58 -19.98
CA GLU A 195 8.21 2.80 -21.01
C GLU A 195 9.22 2.24 -22.01
N GLY A 196 9.18 0.95 -22.28
CA GLY A 196 9.99 0.31 -23.33
C GLY A 196 11.50 0.48 -23.16
N GLY A 197 12.02 0.55 -21.96
CA GLY A 197 13.46 0.71 -21.66
C GLY A 197 13.94 2.15 -21.57
N HIS A 198 13.04 3.14 -21.64
CA HIS A 198 13.38 4.55 -21.65
C HIS A 198 12.49 5.36 -20.70
N VAL A 199 12.97 6.55 -20.33
CA VAL A 199 12.13 7.55 -19.67
C VAL A 199 11.06 8.04 -20.65
N ARG A 200 9.80 8.09 -20.20
CA ARG A 200 8.65 8.54 -21.00
C ARG A 200 8.88 9.94 -21.58
N ASP A 201 8.33 10.19 -22.76
CA ASP A 201 8.38 11.52 -23.37
C ASP A 201 7.46 12.50 -22.64
N ASP A 202 6.25 12.08 -22.27
CA ASP A 202 5.30 12.84 -21.46
C ASP A 202 5.52 12.58 -19.96
N LEU A 203 5.95 13.60 -19.24
CA LEU A 203 6.18 13.60 -17.80
C LEU A 203 5.10 14.39 -17.03
N SER A 204 3.95 14.66 -17.63
CA SER A 204 2.85 15.36 -16.97
C SER A 204 2.38 14.65 -15.70
N ALA A 205 2.27 13.31 -15.72
CA ALA A 205 1.94 12.51 -14.55
C ALA A 205 3.01 12.59 -13.46
N VAL A 206 4.29 12.67 -13.82
CA VAL A 206 5.41 12.87 -12.88
C VAL A 206 5.29 14.23 -12.20
N LYS A 207 4.90 15.29 -12.94
CA LYS A 207 4.64 16.62 -12.37
C LYS A 207 3.50 16.57 -11.34
N GLU A 208 2.39 15.93 -11.68
CA GLU A 208 1.24 15.79 -10.77
C GLU A 208 1.60 14.97 -9.54
N TYR A 209 2.40 13.91 -9.70
CA TYR A 209 2.90 13.12 -8.57
C TYR A 209 3.83 13.94 -7.66
N ALA A 210 4.78 14.68 -8.23
CA ALA A 210 5.66 15.56 -7.45
C ALA A 210 4.87 16.61 -6.66
N ARG A 211 3.79 17.15 -7.24
CA ARG A 211 2.85 18.06 -6.59
C ARG A 211 2.14 17.39 -5.40
N LEU A 212 1.66 16.15 -5.55
CA LEU A 212 1.09 15.35 -4.46
C LEU A 212 2.12 15.12 -3.35
N LEU A 213 3.34 14.71 -3.69
CA LEU A 213 4.42 14.46 -2.73
C LEU A 213 4.78 15.72 -1.93
N ALA A 214 4.91 16.86 -2.60
CA ALA A 214 5.19 18.13 -1.95
C ALA A 214 4.09 18.52 -0.94
N SER A 215 2.83 18.26 -1.27
CA SER A 215 1.69 18.63 -0.41
C SER A 215 1.65 17.89 0.93
N ILE A 216 2.34 16.75 1.03
CA ILE A 216 2.49 15.97 2.26
C ILE A 216 3.91 16.01 2.83
N GLY A 217 4.74 16.97 2.36
CA GLY A 217 6.07 17.23 2.89
C GLY A 217 7.17 16.26 2.46
N ILE A 218 6.97 15.44 1.45
CA ILE A 218 7.98 14.53 0.88
C ILE A 218 9.06 15.34 0.15
N ASN A 219 10.34 14.98 0.36
CA ASN A 219 11.48 15.73 -0.18
C ASN A 219 12.42 14.89 -1.05
N GLY A 220 12.08 13.64 -1.34
CA GLY A 220 12.84 12.77 -2.24
C GLY A 220 12.03 11.61 -2.78
N CYS A 221 12.42 11.13 -3.96
CA CYS A 221 11.80 10.01 -4.64
C CYS A 221 12.87 9.14 -5.29
N ASN A 222 12.99 7.90 -4.82
CA ASN A 222 13.70 6.86 -5.52
C ASN A 222 12.77 6.34 -6.62
N VAL A 223 13.21 6.33 -7.90
CA VAL A 223 12.31 6.18 -9.04
C VAL A 223 12.30 4.78 -9.65
N ASN A 224 13.19 3.88 -9.24
CA ASN A 224 13.31 2.56 -9.86
C ASN A 224 13.40 1.41 -8.85
N ASN A 225 13.01 0.24 -9.32
CA ASN A 225 12.99 -0.99 -8.55
C ASN A 225 14.38 -1.38 -8.03
N VAL A 226 14.44 -1.71 -6.76
CA VAL A 226 15.66 -2.20 -6.09
C VAL A 226 16.19 -3.53 -6.66
N ASN A 227 15.38 -4.26 -7.42
CA ASN A 227 15.72 -5.52 -8.06
C ASN A 227 16.14 -5.37 -9.54
N ASP A 228 15.85 -4.24 -10.20
CA ASP A 228 16.12 -3.97 -11.61
C ASP A 228 16.96 -2.69 -11.78
N ALA A 229 18.07 -2.60 -11.04
CA ALA A 229 18.82 -1.37 -10.91
C ALA A 229 19.94 -1.18 -11.97
N ALA A 230 20.40 -2.25 -12.63
CA ALA A 230 21.56 -2.16 -13.51
C ALA A 230 21.36 -1.24 -14.74
N PRO A 231 20.23 -1.27 -15.48
CA PRO A 231 20.04 -0.43 -16.67
C PRO A 231 20.03 1.08 -16.38
N PHE A 232 19.75 1.48 -15.14
CA PHE A 232 19.59 2.87 -14.75
C PHE A 232 20.91 3.68 -14.73
N LEU A 233 22.05 3.01 -14.79
CA LEU A 233 23.38 3.65 -14.87
C LEU A 233 23.89 3.79 -16.31
N GLU A 234 23.11 3.42 -17.32
CA GLU A 234 23.46 3.65 -18.71
C GLU A 234 23.37 5.15 -19.07
N PRO A 235 24.26 5.70 -19.91
CA PRO A 235 24.33 7.15 -20.17
C PRO A 235 23.03 7.76 -20.71
N ASP A 236 22.30 7.05 -21.56
CA ASP A 236 21.03 7.56 -22.12
C ASP A 236 19.91 7.54 -21.09
N MET A 237 19.91 6.56 -20.18
CA MET A 237 18.99 6.53 -19.04
C MET A 237 19.27 7.68 -18.07
N ILE A 238 20.53 7.98 -17.76
CA ILE A 238 20.93 9.11 -16.89
C ILE A 238 20.42 10.44 -17.48
N LYS A 239 20.53 10.66 -18.80
CA LYS A 239 19.94 11.84 -19.47
C LYS A 239 18.41 11.89 -19.34
N GLY A 240 17.75 10.73 -19.45
CA GLY A 240 16.31 10.61 -19.21
C GLY A 240 15.95 10.95 -17.77
N LEU A 241 16.68 10.42 -16.78
CA LEU A 241 16.49 10.70 -15.36
C LEU A 241 16.67 12.19 -15.03
N ALA A 242 17.55 12.89 -15.74
CA ALA A 242 17.69 14.35 -15.59
C ALA A 242 16.38 15.09 -15.93
N ARG A 243 15.62 14.64 -16.94
CA ARG A 243 14.28 15.19 -17.28
C ARG A 243 13.26 14.97 -16.16
N ILE A 244 13.31 13.79 -15.51
CA ILE A 244 12.48 13.52 -14.33
C ILE A 244 12.86 14.46 -13.18
N ALA A 245 14.16 14.59 -12.88
CA ALA A 245 14.66 15.49 -11.85
C ALA A 245 14.25 16.95 -12.10
N ASP A 246 14.36 17.43 -13.34
CA ASP A 246 13.93 18.77 -13.72
C ASP A 246 12.41 19.00 -13.54
N THR A 247 11.61 17.95 -13.75
CA THR A 247 10.16 17.97 -13.55
C THR A 247 9.77 18.01 -12.07
N MET A 248 10.51 17.30 -11.20
CA MET A 248 10.23 17.21 -9.76
C MET A 248 10.81 18.40 -8.96
N ARG A 249 11.94 18.96 -9.39
CA ARG A 249 12.68 20.01 -8.67
C ARG A 249 11.84 21.23 -8.28
N PRO A 250 10.95 21.77 -9.15
CA PRO A 250 10.10 22.91 -8.78
C PRO A 250 9.12 22.61 -7.63
N TRP A 251 8.92 21.33 -7.32
CA TRP A 251 8.09 20.84 -6.20
C TRP A 251 8.91 20.41 -4.99
N GLY A 252 10.22 20.70 -4.96
CA GLY A 252 11.08 20.39 -3.84
C GLY A 252 11.38 18.90 -3.63
N VAL A 253 11.06 18.03 -4.61
CA VAL A 253 11.32 16.59 -4.56
C VAL A 253 12.60 16.28 -5.34
N ARG A 254 13.61 15.76 -4.64
CA ARG A 254 14.89 15.37 -5.23
C ARG A 254 14.83 13.94 -5.76
N LEU A 255 15.46 13.70 -6.90
CA LEU A 255 15.54 12.37 -7.49
C LEU A 255 16.63 11.53 -6.82
N ALA A 256 16.29 10.29 -6.44
CA ALA A 256 17.20 9.22 -6.07
C ALA A 256 17.00 8.02 -7.01
N MET A 257 17.92 7.08 -7.01
CA MET A 257 17.80 5.82 -7.76
C MET A 257 18.34 4.63 -6.97
N SER A 258 17.77 3.46 -7.24
CA SER A 258 18.34 2.19 -6.79
C SER A 258 19.51 1.78 -7.67
N VAL A 259 20.54 1.20 -7.06
CA VAL A 259 21.71 0.68 -7.77
C VAL A 259 22.06 -0.74 -7.36
N ASP A 260 22.51 -1.52 -8.33
CA ASP A 260 23.07 -2.86 -8.10
C ASP A 260 24.57 -2.74 -7.79
N ILE A 261 25.02 -3.34 -6.70
CA ILE A 261 26.43 -3.37 -6.30
C ILE A 261 27.33 -3.99 -7.38
N ALA A 262 26.79 -4.91 -8.20
CA ALA A 262 27.51 -5.52 -9.32
C ALA A 262 27.52 -4.65 -10.59
N SER A 263 26.99 -3.44 -10.58
CA SER A 263 27.01 -2.53 -11.75
C SER A 263 28.39 -2.25 -12.34
N PRO A 264 29.50 -2.19 -11.57
CA PRO A 264 30.83 -2.08 -12.16
C PRO A 264 31.16 -3.23 -13.13
N GLN A 265 30.64 -4.43 -12.86
CA GLN A 265 30.79 -5.58 -13.75
C GLN A 265 29.72 -5.58 -14.85
N LYS A 266 28.47 -5.37 -14.53
CA LYS A 266 27.32 -5.47 -15.44
C LYS A 266 27.28 -4.33 -16.46
N VAL A 267 27.58 -3.10 -16.03
CA VAL A 267 27.53 -1.89 -16.86
C VAL A 267 28.94 -1.41 -17.20
N GLY A 268 29.87 -1.47 -16.24
CA GLY A 268 31.23 -0.99 -16.39
C GLY A 268 32.18 -1.93 -17.12
N GLY A 269 31.79 -3.19 -17.35
CA GLY A 269 32.63 -4.20 -18.00
C GLY A 269 33.87 -4.62 -17.18
N LEU A 270 33.90 -4.31 -15.89
CA LEU A 270 35.00 -4.71 -15.00
C LEU A 270 34.93 -6.22 -14.72
N LYS A 271 36.09 -6.81 -14.37
CA LYS A 271 36.17 -8.24 -14.03
C LYS A 271 35.65 -8.56 -12.62
N THR A 272 35.50 -7.55 -11.79
CA THR A 272 35.10 -7.66 -10.38
C THR A 272 34.19 -6.53 -9.98
N PHE A 273 33.40 -6.74 -8.93
CA PHE A 273 32.66 -5.70 -8.20
C PHE A 273 33.03 -5.70 -6.71
N ASP A 274 34.19 -6.29 -6.32
CA ASP A 274 34.68 -6.23 -4.93
C ASP A 274 34.75 -4.75 -4.50
N PRO A 275 33.96 -4.31 -3.50
CA PRO A 275 33.90 -2.91 -3.10
C PRO A 275 35.23 -2.35 -2.61
N LEU A 276 36.15 -3.21 -2.20
CA LEU A 276 37.50 -2.76 -1.76
C LEU A 276 38.52 -2.69 -2.88
N ASP A 277 38.20 -3.17 -4.09
CA ASP A 277 39.07 -3.05 -5.26
C ASP A 277 39.22 -1.57 -5.68
N PRO A 278 40.42 -1.03 -5.84
CA PRO A 278 40.63 0.37 -6.24
C PRO A 278 39.98 0.72 -7.59
N VAL A 279 39.91 -0.23 -8.53
CA VAL A 279 39.31 0.00 -9.85
C VAL A 279 37.78 0.14 -9.72
N VAL A 280 37.15 -0.65 -8.85
CA VAL A 280 35.71 -0.55 -8.55
C VAL A 280 35.39 0.79 -7.86
N LYS A 281 36.20 1.21 -6.90
CA LYS A 281 36.07 2.53 -6.25
C LYS A 281 36.19 3.67 -7.25
N ALA A 282 37.17 3.60 -8.14
CA ALA A 282 37.35 4.63 -9.19
C ALA A 282 36.17 4.66 -10.17
N TRP A 283 35.65 3.51 -10.53
CA TRP A 283 34.46 3.42 -11.41
C TRP A 283 33.23 4.09 -10.79
N TRP A 284 32.94 3.79 -9.51
CA TRP A 284 31.81 4.42 -8.79
C TRP A 284 32.00 5.94 -8.68
N ALA A 285 33.22 6.41 -8.37
CA ALA A 285 33.48 7.84 -8.31
C ALA A 285 33.25 8.53 -9.68
N ALA A 286 33.71 7.91 -10.77
CA ALA A 286 33.48 8.44 -12.13
C ALA A 286 31.99 8.43 -12.50
N LYS A 287 31.25 7.35 -12.19
CA LYS A 287 29.83 7.23 -12.47
C LYS A 287 29.00 8.25 -11.67
N VAL A 288 29.30 8.45 -10.40
CA VAL A 288 28.65 9.49 -9.57
C VAL A 288 28.90 10.88 -10.14
N ASN A 289 30.13 11.21 -10.57
CA ASN A 289 30.38 12.49 -11.22
C ASN A 289 29.56 12.67 -12.49
N GLU A 290 29.47 11.64 -13.34
CA GLU A 290 28.61 11.66 -14.56
C GLU A 290 27.14 11.95 -14.22
N ILE A 291 26.61 11.36 -13.13
CA ILE A 291 25.24 11.63 -12.67
C ILE A 291 25.08 13.08 -12.25
N TYR A 292 26.00 13.61 -11.42
CA TYR A 292 25.89 14.99 -10.93
C TYR A 292 26.14 16.05 -12.01
N GLU A 293 26.86 15.73 -13.10
CA GLU A 293 26.96 16.59 -14.29
C GLU A 293 25.58 16.78 -14.96
N GLN A 294 24.69 15.78 -14.90
CA GLN A 294 23.34 15.84 -15.48
C GLN A 294 22.28 16.25 -14.47
N ILE A 295 22.43 15.85 -13.18
CA ILE A 295 21.45 16.05 -12.09
C ILE A 295 22.20 16.66 -10.90
N PRO A 296 22.42 17.99 -10.88
CA PRO A 296 23.25 18.65 -9.86
C PRO A 296 22.76 18.50 -8.41
N ASP A 297 21.46 18.24 -8.23
CA ASP A 297 20.79 18.05 -6.95
C ASP A 297 20.40 16.58 -6.68
N PHE A 298 21.04 15.63 -7.37
CA PHE A 298 20.79 14.20 -7.15
C PHE A 298 20.86 13.82 -5.67
N ALA A 299 19.83 13.13 -5.16
CA ALA A 299 19.68 12.88 -3.72
C ALA A 299 20.57 11.74 -3.21
N GLY A 300 20.76 10.69 -4.01
CA GLY A 300 21.59 9.57 -3.63
C GLY A 300 21.10 8.21 -4.14
N PHE A 301 21.64 7.15 -3.56
CA PHE A 301 21.37 5.78 -3.95
C PHE A 301 20.59 5.01 -2.90
N THR A 302 19.64 4.15 -3.34
CA THR A 302 19.07 3.06 -2.56
C THR A 302 19.74 1.75 -2.96
N VAL A 303 20.07 0.88 -1.99
CA VAL A 303 20.81 -0.37 -2.22
C VAL A 303 20.12 -1.55 -1.55
N LYS A 304 19.83 -2.59 -2.34
CA LYS A 304 19.54 -3.95 -1.88
C LYS A 304 20.64 -4.89 -2.39
N ALA A 305 21.24 -5.69 -1.50
CA ALA A 305 22.33 -6.59 -1.85
C ALA A 305 22.32 -7.84 -0.96
N ASP A 306 22.98 -8.92 -1.40
CA ASP A 306 23.10 -10.19 -0.67
C ASP A 306 21.74 -10.79 -0.21
N SER A 307 20.68 -10.60 -0.99
CA SER A 307 19.35 -11.07 -0.65
C SER A 307 18.63 -11.57 -1.89
N GLU A 308 17.86 -12.64 -1.75
CA GLU A 308 17.01 -13.20 -2.83
C GLU A 308 17.76 -13.46 -4.15
N GLY A 309 18.99 -13.96 -4.04
CA GLY A 309 19.85 -14.25 -5.20
C GLY A 309 20.53 -13.04 -5.83
N GLN A 310 20.34 -11.84 -5.28
CA GLN A 310 21.06 -10.66 -5.75
C GLN A 310 22.52 -10.69 -5.31
N PRO A 311 23.45 -10.25 -6.19
CA PRO A 311 24.85 -10.14 -5.84
C PRO A 311 25.07 -9.08 -4.78
N GLY A 312 26.08 -9.29 -3.94
CA GLY A 312 26.44 -8.33 -2.91
C GLY A 312 27.85 -8.51 -2.40
N PRO A 313 28.26 -7.71 -1.40
CA PRO A 313 29.61 -7.72 -0.85
C PRO A 313 30.01 -9.08 -0.26
N ALA A 314 29.07 -9.88 0.23
CA ALA A 314 29.36 -11.22 0.77
C ALA A 314 30.00 -12.15 -0.26
N SER A 315 29.81 -11.95 -1.56
CA SER A 315 30.47 -12.69 -2.65
C SER A 315 32.02 -12.61 -2.58
N TYR A 316 32.52 -11.58 -1.91
CA TYR A 316 33.97 -11.36 -1.70
C TYR A 316 34.36 -11.42 -0.23
N GLY A 317 33.50 -11.91 0.65
CA GLY A 317 33.73 -11.89 2.11
C GLY A 317 33.80 -10.48 2.70
N ARG A 318 33.12 -9.50 2.06
CA ARG A 318 33.03 -8.13 2.52
C ARG A 318 31.70 -7.92 3.25
N SER A 319 31.65 -6.86 4.07
CA SER A 319 30.48 -6.50 4.83
C SER A 319 29.57 -5.52 4.05
N PRO A 320 28.28 -5.38 4.42
CA PRO A 320 27.41 -4.30 3.96
C PRO A 320 28.01 -2.89 4.13
N ALA A 321 28.78 -2.65 5.21
CA ALA A 321 29.44 -1.38 5.44
C ALA A 321 30.55 -1.10 4.40
N ASP A 322 31.30 -2.13 3.97
CA ASP A 322 32.32 -1.97 2.93
C ASP A 322 31.69 -1.51 1.61
N ALA A 323 30.56 -2.10 1.22
CA ALA A 323 29.83 -1.72 0.00
C ALA A 323 29.19 -0.34 0.12
N ALA A 324 28.47 -0.07 1.21
CA ALA A 324 27.82 1.22 1.45
C ALA A 324 28.85 2.36 1.44
N ASN A 325 29.99 2.18 2.09
CA ASN A 325 31.04 3.22 2.21
C ASN A 325 31.71 3.58 0.88
N VAL A 326 31.79 2.64 -0.07
CA VAL A 326 32.30 2.95 -1.42
C VAL A 326 31.37 3.91 -2.15
N LEU A 327 30.08 3.62 -2.13
CA LEU A 327 29.05 4.49 -2.73
C LEU A 327 28.97 5.83 -2.00
N ALA A 328 28.93 5.78 -0.66
CA ALA A 328 28.85 6.98 0.17
C ALA A 328 30.07 7.89 -0.02
N GLY A 329 31.28 7.32 -0.11
CA GLY A 329 32.49 8.08 -0.40
C GLY A 329 32.48 8.75 -1.79
N ALA A 330 31.87 8.11 -2.80
CA ALA A 330 31.69 8.71 -4.10
C ALA A 330 30.65 9.87 -4.08
N LEU A 331 29.56 9.73 -3.32
CA LEU A 331 28.50 10.72 -3.19
C LEU A 331 28.87 11.91 -2.26
N GLN A 332 29.76 11.72 -1.30
CA GLN A 332 30.06 12.69 -0.26
C GLN A 332 30.49 14.08 -0.80
N PRO A 333 31.33 14.21 -1.85
CA PRO A 333 31.68 15.53 -2.38
C PRO A 333 30.48 16.34 -2.89
N HIS A 334 29.39 15.68 -3.20
CA HIS A 334 28.19 16.27 -3.79
C HIS A 334 27.03 16.41 -2.78
N GLY A 335 27.19 15.91 -1.55
CA GLY A 335 26.15 15.94 -0.51
C GLY A 335 25.06 14.90 -0.68
N GLY A 336 25.25 13.86 -1.51
CA GLY A 336 24.33 12.75 -1.67
C GLY A 336 24.46 11.71 -0.54
N VAL A 337 23.42 10.91 -0.36
CA VAL A 337 23.32 9.88 0.68
C VAL A 337 23.19 8.48 0.10
N VAL A 338 23.48 7.48 0.90
CA VAL A 338 23.19 6.07 0.60
C VAL A 338 22.13 5.57 1.58
N LEU A 339 21.01 5.10 1.07
CA LEU A 339 20.01 4.32 1.79
C LEU A 339 20.36 2.84 1.59
N TYR A 340 20.92 2.19 2.60
CA TYR A 340 21.30 0.79 2.52
C TYR A 340 20.27 -0.06 3.27
N ARG A 341 19.48 -0.86 2.53
CA ARG A 341 18.40 -1.66 3.11
C ARG A 341 18.99 -2.78 3.99
N ALA A 342 18.53 -2.85 5.23
CA ALA A 342 18.81 -3.95 6.15
C ALA A 342 17.96 -5.20 5.82
N PHE A 343 17.89 -5.53 4.54
CA PHE A 343 17.14 -6.65 4.00
C PHE A 343 18.14 -7.63 3.36
N VAL A 344 18.93 -8.26 4.22
CA VAL A 344 19.95 -9.26 3.86
C VAL A 344 19.61 -10.54 4.60
N TYR A 345 19.28 -11.61 3.87
CA TYR A 345 19.00 -12.91 4.46
C TYR A 345 19.21 -14.02 3.42
N ASN A 346 19.48 -15.23 3.92
CA ASN A 346 19.54 -16.40 3.10
C ASN A 346 18.11 -16.90 2.79
N ASN A 347 17.68 -16.86 1.53
CA ASN A 347 16.38 -17.33 1.09
C ASN A 347 16.32 -18.86 0.84
N HIS A 348 17.32 -19.60 1.33
CA HIS A 348 17.39 -21.07 1.33
C HIS A 348 17.48 -21.61 2.75
N LEU A 349 16.65 -21.08 3.66
CA LEU A 349 16.59 -21.54 5.04
C LEU A 349 16.05 -22.98 5.12
N ASP A 350 16.69 -23.81 5.96
CA ASP A 350 16.25 -25.19 6.20
C ASP A 350 15.17 -25.20 7.29
N TYR A 351 13.96 -25.57 6.92
CA TYR A 351 12.82 -25.72 7.85
C TYR A 351 13.13 -26.73 8.99
N ASN A 352 13.96 -27.76 8.76
CA ASN A 352 14.30 -28.75 9.76
C ASN A 352 15.32 -28.23 10.81
N ASP A 353 15.99 -27.13 10.52
CA ASP A 353 16.85 -26.45 11.51
C ASP A 353 15.97 -25.60 12.44
N MET A 354 15.76 -26.08 13.67
CA MET A 354 14.96 -25.38 14.67
C MET A 354 15.62 -24.07 15.19
N LYS A 355 16.85 -23.78 14.78
CA LYS A 355 17.54 -22.52 15.07
C LYS A 355 17.53 -21.54 13.90
N ALA A 356 17.14 -21.99 12.71
CA ALA A 356 16.96 -21.10 11.56
C ALA A 356 15.79 -20.14 11.80
N ASP A 357 16.04 -18.85 11.61
CA ASP A 357 15.03 -17.81 11.81
C ASP A 357 15.37 -16.56 10.98
N ARG A 358 14.54 -16.27 9.99
CA ARG A 358 14.66 -15.07 9.16
C ARG A 358 14.64 -13.78 9.99
N ALA A 359 13.83 -13.72 11.06
CA ALA A 359 13.68 -12.55 11.91
C ALA A 359 15.00 -12.04 12.50
N ARG A 360 15.98 -12.94 12.70
CA ARG A 360 17.28 -12.58 13.25
C ARG A 360 18.21 -11.87 12.27
N ALA A 361 18.01 -12.07 10.96
CA ALA A 361 19.02 -11.78 9.95
C ALA A 361 19.48 -10.32 9.92
N ALA A 362 18.56 -9.37 9.93
CA ALA A 362 18.90 -7.95 9.90
C ALA A 362 19.76 -7.54 11.10
N TYR A 363 19.39 -7.96 12.30
CA TYR A 363 20.13 -7.64 13.51
C TYR A 363 21.50 -8.32 13.53
N ASP A 364 21.57 -9.62 13.27
CA ASP A 364 22.81 -10.39 13.30
C ASP A 364 23.86 -9.86 12.30
N ILE A 365 23.41 -9.33 11.16
CA ILE A 365 24.30 -8.80 10.10
C ILE A 365 24.69 -7.35 10.39
N PHE A 366 23.74 -6.48 10.77
CA PHE A 366 23.99 -5.04 10.83
C PHE A 366 24.44 -4.55 12.20
N HIS A 367 23.96 -5.14 13.31
CA HIS A 367 24.38 -4.73 14.66
C HIS A 367 25.92 -4.74 14.87
N PRO A 368 26.70 -5.74 14.42
CA PRO A 368 28.16 -5.73 14.52
C PRO A 368 28.86 -4.64 13.69
N LEU A 369 28.11 -3.97 12.80
CA LEU A 369 28.61 -2.91 11.92
C LEU A 369 28.29 -1.50 12.45
N ASP A 370 27.66 -1.38 13.63
CA ASP A 370 27.36 -0.09 14.21
C ASP A 370 28.61 0.79 14.34
N GLY A 371 28.53 2.01 13.79
CA GLY A 371 29.64 2.97 13.74
C GLY A 371 30.71 2.68 12.68
N LYS A 372 30.52 1.69 11.79
CA LYS A 372 31.42 1.41 10.66
C LYS A 372 30.98 2.06 9.36
N PHE A 373 29.80 2.60 9.30
CA PHE A 373 29.25 3.31 8.15
C PHE A 373 29.71 4.77 8.13
N LEU A 374 29.94 5.31 6.92
CA LEU A 374 30.23 6.74 6.76
C LEU A 374 29.00 7.60 7.16
N PRO A 375 29.22 8.88 7.53
CA PRO A 375 28.13 9.75 8.04
C PRO A 375 26.97 9.99 7.07
N ASN A 376 27.17 9.81 5.77
CA ASN A 376 26.13 9.94 4.74
C ASN A 376 25.52 8.58 4.32
N VAL A 377 25.77 7.52 5.06
CA VAL A 377 25.02 6.25 4.97
C VAL A 377 23.90 6.26 5.97
N ILE A 378 22.72 5.84 5.55
CA ILE A 378 21.54 5.63 6.38
C ILE A 378 21.13 4.18 6.21
N VAL A 379 21.10 3.41 7.28
CA VAL A 379 20.60 2.04 7.26
C VAL A 379 19.06 2.10 7.25
N GLN A 380 18.46 1.57 6.20
CA GLN A 380 17.02 1.53 5.99
C GLN A 380 16.48 0.23 6.57
N ILE A 381 15.70 0.35 7.66
CA ILE A 381 15.23 -0.76 8.49
C ILE A 381 13.71 -0.90 8.30
N LYS A 382 13.24 -2.10 7.95
CA LYS A 382 11.81 -2.39 7.92
C LYS A 382 11.20 -2.24 9.32
N GLU A 383 9.94 -1.83 9.37
CA GLU A 383 9.16 -1.68 10.60
C GLU A 383 9.17 -2.94 11.48
N GLY A 384 9.01 -4.10 10.85
CA GLY A 384 9.10 -5.42 11.44
C GLY A 384 10.32 -6.22 10.96
N PRO A 385 10.66 -7.34 11.62
CA PRO A 385 11.86 -8.12 11.31
C PRO A 385 11.71 -9.07 10.12
N ILE A 386 10.50 -9.26 9.57
CA ILE A 386 10.22 -10.19 8.49
C ILE A 386 10.04 -9.46 7.15
N ASP A 387 8.83 -8.97 6.84
CA ASP A 387 8.56 -8.44 5.50
C ASP A 387 7.18 -7.74 5.37
N PHE A 388 6.93 -6.65 6.08
CA PHE A 388 5.71 -5.85 5.95
C PHE A 388 4.41 -6.65 6.11
N GLN A 389 4.39 -7.62 7.02
CA GLN A 389 3.22 -8.43 7.27
C GLN A 389 2.10 -7.64 7.96
N ALA A 390 0.87 -8.17 7.97
CA ALA A 390 -0.28 -7.52 8.61
C ALA A 390 -0.07 -7.22 10.09
N MET A 391 0.76 -8.00 10.78
CA MET A 391 1.16 -7.81 12.17
C MET A 391 2.53 -8.44 12.43
N GLU A 392 3.50 -7.61 12.76
CA GLU A 392 4.87 -8.01 13.17
C GLU A 392 5.27 -7.28 14.44
N PRO A 393 6.19 -7.80 15.27
CA PRO A 393 6.81 -6.99 16.30
C PRO A 393 7.71 -5.93 15.67
N VAL A 394 7.98 -4.87 16.41
CA VAL A 394 8.93 -3.83 15.99
C VAL A 394 10.32 -4.41 15.82
N SER A 395 11.05 -4.02 14.78
CA SER A 395 12.41 -4.50 14.54
C SER A 395 13.36 -4.11 15.69
N PRO A 396 14.09 -5.08 16.29
CA PRO A 396 15.06 -4.79 17.35
C PRO A 396 16.28 -3.99 16.84
N LEU A 397 16.49 -3.95 15.52
CA LEU A 397 17.65 -3.29 14.95
C LEU A 397 17.63 -1.77 15.19
N PHE A 398 16.45 -1.12 15.34
CA PHE A 398 16.36 0.29 15.74
C PHE A 398 17.08 0.61 17.05
N ALA A 399 17.10 -0.33 18.01
CA ALA A 399 17.88 -0.16 19.23
C ALA A 399 19.32 -0.63 19.09
N GLY A 400 19.65 -1.33 18.00
CA GLY A 400 20.94 -1.98 17.74
C GLY A 400 21.98 -1.07 17.08
N LEU A 401 21.56 -0.01 16.38
CA LEU A 401 22.46 0.89 15.65
C LEU A 401 22.47 2.28 16.30
N ARG A 402 23.38 2.50 17.24
CA ARG A 402 23.43 3.74 18.04
C ARG A 402 24.42 4.79 17.52
N LYS A 403 25.30 4.40 16.59
CA LYS A 403 26.34 5.25 16.00
C LYS A 403 26.16 5.44 14.50
N THR A 404 25.13 4.84 13.94
CA THR A 404 24.78 4.84 12.52
C THR A 404 23.46 5.55 12.32
N ASN A 405 23.30 6.31 11.25
CA ASN A 405 22.00 6.90 10.89
C ASN A 405 21.02 5.80 10.48
N GLU A 406 19.77 5.96 10.86
CA GLU A 406 18.70 5.00 10.64
C GLU A 406 17.47 5.65 10.04
N ALA A 407 16.80 4.92 9.15
CA ALA A 407 15.48 5.31 8.67
C ALA A 407 14.55 4.09 8.68
N MET A 408 13.27 4.33 8.96
CA MET A 408 12.25 3.29 8.91
C MET A 408 11.76 3.11 7.49
N GLU A 409 11.75 1.87 7.00
CA GLU A 409 11.14 1.47 5.75
C GLU A 409 9.71 0.96 6.00
N LEU A 410 8.75 1.58 5.35
CA LEU A 410 7.35 1.21 5.36
C LEU A 410 6.88 0.80 3.97
N GLN A 411 5.85 -0.02 3.90
CA GLN A 411 5.20 -0.33 2.64
C GLN A 411 3.84 0.37 2.55
N ILE A 412 3.74 1.40 1.70
CA ILE A 412 2.49 2.10 1.40
C ILE A 412 1.63 1.24 0.48
N THR A 413 2.25 0.57 -0.49
CA THR A 413 1.63 -0.42 -1.36
C THR A 413 1.31 -1.68 -0.57
N GLN A 414 0.10 -2.16 -0.67
CA GLN A 414 -0.44 -3.23 0.18
C GLN A 414 -0.07 -4.62 -0.35
N GLU A 415 1.19 -5.02 -0.29
CA GLU A 415 1.65 -6.30 -0.85
C GLU A 415 1.02 -7.53 -0.19
N TYR A 416 0.98 -7.56 1.14
CA TYR A 416 0.39 -8.66 1.91
C TYR A 416 -0.96 -8.28 2.54
N LEU A 417 -1.53 -7.17 2.13
CA LEU A 417 -2.72 -6.56 2.72
C LEU A 417 -3.85 -6.45 1.68
N GLY A 418 -4.09 -7.51 0.91
CA GLY A 418 -5.16 -7.58 -0.08
C GLY A 418 -4.85 -6.85 -1.39
N GLU A 419 -3.59 -6.60 -1.70
CA GLU A 419 -3.07 -6.10 -2.99
C GLU A 419 -3.88 -4.92 -3.56
N GLN A 420 -4.19 -3.90 -2.75
CA GLN A 420 -5.01 -2.72 -3.08
C GLN A 420 -6.50 -3.02 -3.41
N ARG A 421 -6.90 -4.29 -3.44
CA ARG A 421 -8.30 -4.66 -3.64
C ARG A 421 -9.12 -4.58 -2.36
N HIS A 422 -8.46 -4.81 -1.21
CA HIS A 422 -9.07 -4.67 0.10
C HIS A 422 -8.79 -3.28 0.67
N LEU A 423 -9.77 -2.69 1.31
CA LEU A 423 -9.56 -1.49 2.11
C LEU A 423 -8.78 -1.89 3.38
N VAL A 424 -7.54 -1.42 3.48
CA VAL A 424 -6.70 -1.54 4.67
C VAL A 424 -5.97 -0.22 4.90
N TYR A 425 -6.42 0.56 5.87
CA TYR A 425 -5.75 1.78 6.28
C TYR A 425 -4.67 1.45 7.30
N ILE A 426 -3.41 1.61 6.91
CA ILE A 426 -2.26 1.07 7.65
C ILE A 426 -1.73 2.03 8.72
N ALA A 427 -2.12 3.29 8.69
CA ALA A 427 -1.60 4.29 9.62
C ALA A 427 -1.75 3.93 11.12
N PRO A 428 -2.80 3.22 11.59
CA PRO A 428 -2.86 2.73 12.97
C PRO A 428 -1.69 1.80 13.33
N MET A 429 -1.28 0.92 12.42
CA MET A 429 -0.10 0.06 12.60
C MET A 429 1.17 0.89 12.65
N TRP A 430 1.33 1.88 11.78
CA TRP A 430 2.50 2.75 11.79
C TRP A 430 2.60 3.59 13.06
N ASN A 431 1.48 4.11 13.59
CA ASN A 431 1.46 4.78 14.88
C ASN A 431 1.93 3.84 16.00
N TRP A 432 1.45 2.59 16.01
CA TRP A 432 1.87 1.59 16.98
C TRP A 432 3.38 1.33 16.92
N VAL A 433 3.98 1.19 15.72
CA VAL A 433 5.42 1.01 15.53
C VAL A 433 6.20 2.25 15.98
N LEU A 434 5.76 3.45 15.57
CA LEU A 434 6.42 4.72 15.91
C LEU A 434 6.44 5.00 17.41
N ASP A 435 5.37 4.64 18.10
CA ASP A 435 5.22 4.87 19.54
C ASP A 435 5.83 3.75 20.40
N PHE A 436 6.23 2.63 19.80
CA PHE A 436 6.80 1.52 20.53
C PHE A 436 8.13 1.91 21.21
N ASP A 437 8.17 1.77 22.55
CA ASP A 437 9.35 2.11 23.35
C ASP A 437 10.31 0.91 23.45
N LEU A 438 11.47 1.06 22.85
CA LEU A 438 12.52 0.02 22.88
C LEU A 438 13.34 0.02 24.17
N HIS A 439 13.22 1.03 25.02
CA HIS A 439 13.96 1.14 26.29
C HIS A 439 15.47 0.96 26.12
N ALA A 440 16.06 1.44 25.02
CA ALA A 440 17.48 1.38 24.79
C ALA A 440 18.22 2.21 25.86
N GLU A 441 19.36 1.69 26.34
CA GLU A 441 20.14 2.36 27.39
C GLU A 441 19.38 2.60 28.73
N LYS A 442 18.37 1.79 29.01
CA LYS A 442 17.53 1.89 30.22
C LYS A 442 16.78 3.23 30.37
N ARG A 443 16.47 3.87 29.24
CA ARG A 443 15.63 5.06 29.17
C ARG A 443 14.55 4.86 28.09
N SER A 444 13.52 5.70 28.12
CA SER A 444 12.55 5.72 27.04
C SER A 444 13.22 6.08 25.72
N THR A 445 13.00 5.29 24.70
CA THR A 445 13.53 5.46 23.34
C THR A 445 12.49 4.93 22.35
N PRO A 446 11.37 5.65 22.15
CA PRO A 446 10.39 5.25 21.15
C PRO A 446 11.00 5.32 19.76
N VAL A 447 10.54 4.45 18.87
CA VAL A 447 11.08 4.33 17.51
C VAL A 447 11.07 5.67 16.78
N LYS A 448 10.00 6.47 16.92
CA LYS A 448 9.92 7.79 16.30
C LYS A 448 11.09 8.70 16.69
N GLU A 449 11.51 8.71 17.96
CA GLU A 449 12.66 9.52 18.42
C GLU A 449 14.01 8.97 17.92
N ILE A 450 14.10 7.67 17.68
CA ILE A 450 15.29 7.05 17.09
C ILE A 450 15.46 7.52 15.65
N ILE A 451 14.41 7.36 14.84
CA ILE A 451 14.46 7.70 13.41
C ILE A 451 14.40 9.22 13.14
N GLU A 452 13.97 10.02 14.10
CA GLU A 452 14.17 11.50 14.09
C GLU A 452 15.64 11.88 14.35
N GLY A 453 16.45 10.93 14.82
CA GLY A 453 17.84 11.16 15.23
C GLY A 453 18.01 11.68 16.64
N LYS A 454 16.91 11.91 17.40
CA LYS A 454 16.95 12.50 18.74
C LYS A 454 17.54 11.58 19.80
N SER A 455 17.16 10.28 19.76
CA SER A 455 17.55 9.33 20.80
C SER A 455 19.05 9.08 20.86
N PHE A 456 19.73 9.04 19.70
CA PHE A 456 21.16 8.72 19.59
C PHE A 456 21.99 9.86 18.98
N ASP A 457 21.43 11.05 18.84
CA ASP A 457 22.10 12.23 18.27
C ASP A 457 22.64 11.95 16.85
N ARG A 458 21.77 11.47 15.96
CA ARG A 458 22.08 11.17 14.55
C ARG A 458 21.46 12.21 13.62
N PRO A 459 22.25 12.82 12.71
CA PRO A 459 21.75 13.96 11.93
C PRO A 459 20.85 13.58 10.75
N LEU A 460 20.87 12.31 10.30
CA LEU A 460 20.19 11.85 9.10
C LEU A 460 19.26 10.66 9.42
N GLY A 461 18.10 10.94 9.98
CA GLY A 461 17.08 9.94 10.18
C GLY A 461 15.87 10.18 9.28
N GLY A 462 14.89 9.27 9.28
CA GLY A 462 13.68 9.49 8.51
C GLY A 462 12.79 8.29 8.25
N MET A 463 11.89 8.48 7.29
CA MET A 463 10.98 7.44 6.80
C MET A 463 11.08 7.31 5.29
N ILE A 464 11.08 6.08 4.81
CA ILE A 464 11.07 5.71 3.41
C ILE A 464 9.85 4.83 3.16
N GLY A 465 8.98 5.22 2.20
CA GLY A 465 7.76 4.50 1.89
C GLY A 465 7.80 3.86 0.51
N VAL A 466 7.66 2.53 0.42
CA VAL A 466 7.46 1.84 -0.85
C VAL A 466 6.07 2.17 -1.37
N SER A 467 5.95 2.91 -2.47
CA SER A 467 4.68 3.48 -2.90
C SER A 467 4.13 2.90 -4.20
N CYS A 468 4.93 2.42 -5.12
CA CYS A 468 4.56 1.76 -6.39
C CYS A 468 3.41 2.46 -7.14
N VAL A 469 3.43 3.79 -7.18
CA VAL A 469 2.41 4.60 -7.83
C VAL A 469 2.46 4.43 -9.34
N GLY A 470 1.32 4.10 -9.94
CA GLY A 470 1.12 3.99 -11.37
C GLY A 470 0.23 5.11 -11.94
N ARG A 471 -0.28 4.92 -13.17
CA ARG A 471 -1.12 5.91 -13.87
C ARG A 471 -2.45 6.18 -13.18
N ASP A 472 -2.95 5.20 -12.42
CA ASP A 472 -4.16 5.27 -11.61
C ASP A 472 -3.82 5.38 -10.11
N TRP A 473 -2.77 6.13 -9.81
CA TRP A 473 -2.18 6.28 -8.49
C TRP A 473 -1.91 4.92 -7.82
N LEU A 474 -2.59 4.56 -6.75
CA LEU A 474 -2.47 3.25 -6.10
C LEU A 474 -3.55 2.26 -6.57
N GLY A 475 -4.32 2.57 -7.61
CA GLY A 475 -5.35 1.70 -8.18
C GLY A 475 -6.67 1.64 -7.40
N ALA A 476 -6.75 2.28 -6.23
CA ALA A 476 -7.96 2.39 -5.42
C ALA A 476 -8.02 3.77 -4.73
N PRO A 477 -9.13 4.51 -4.81
CA PRO A 477 -9.23 5.85 -4.24
C PRO A 477 -8.95 5.89 -2.74
N LEU A 478 -9.54 4.98 -1.95
CA LEU A 478 -9.33 4.95 -0.50
C LEU A 478 -7.91 4.51 -0.10
N ALA A 479 -7.19 3.78 -0.94
CA ALA A 479 -5.79 3.41 -0.69
C ALA A 479 -4.86 4.64 -0.65
N MET A 480 -5.24 5.74 -1.32
CA MET A 480 -4.47 6.98 -1.30
C MET A 480 -4.39 7.61 0.09
N ALA A 481 -5.28 7.25 1.02
CA ALA A 481 -5.18 7.63 2.43
C ALA A 481 -3.87 7.13 3.08
N ASN A 482 -3.33 6.00 2.64
CA ASN A 482 -2.05 5.48 3.14
C ASN A 482 -0.86 6.34 2.67
N LEU A 483 -0.82 6.76 1.41
CA LEU A 483 0.23 7.66 0.92
C LEU A 483 0.16 9.02 1.64
N TYR A 484 -1.04 9.54 1.82
CA TYR A 484 -1.27 10.78 2.58
C TYR A 484 -0.77 10.63 4.02
N ALA A 485 -1.16 9.55 4.71
CA ALA A 485 -0.77 9.29 6.09
C ALA A 485 0.74 9.12 6.26
N PHE A 486 1.40 8.43 5.32
CA PHE A 486 2.84 8.30 5.31
C PHE A 486 3.55 9.66 5.34
N GLY A 487 3.17 10.58 4.44
CA GLY A 487 3.76 11.92 4.41
C GLY A 487 3.49 12.73 5.68
N ARG A 488 2.26 12.65 6.20
CA ARG A 488 1.88 13.36 7.44
C ARG A 488 2.65 12.83 8.66
N LEU A 489 2.84 11.53 8.80
CA LEU A 489 3.64 10.91 9.87
C LEU A 489 5.14 11.21 9.72
N ALA A 490 5.67 11.21 8.50
CA ALA A 490 7.05 11.60 8.25
C ALA A 490 7.30 13.09 8.55
N TRP A 491 6.27 13.93 8.43
CA TRP A 491 6.33 15.35 8.84
C TRP A 491 6.22 15.50 10.36
N ASN A 492 5.18 14.88 10.94
CA ASN A 492 4.91 14.94 12.37
C ASN A 492 4.45 13.56 12.90
N PRO A 493 5.35 12.75 13.48
CA PRO A 493 5.04 11.39 13.94
C PRO A 493 4.17 11.35 15.22
N ASN A 494 3.76 12.51 15.74
CA ASN A 494 2.84 12.61 16.88
C ASN A 494 1.37 12.76 16.45
N LEU A 495 1.08 12.82 15.16
CA LEU A 495 -0.30 12.80 14.66
C LEU A 495 -0.88 11.41 14.84
N SER A 496 -2.14 11.33 15.27
CA SER A 496 -2.84 10.05 15.30
C SER A 496 -3.39 9.68 13.92
N ALA A 497 -3.53 8.37 13.68
CA ALA A 497 -4.14 7.87 12.45
C ALA A 497 -5.54 8.44 12.21
N GLU A 498 -6.34 8.65 13.27
CA GLU A 498 -7.68 9.27 13.21
C GLU A 498 -7.62 10.72 12.76
N GLN A 499 -6.69 11.51 13.31
CA GLN A 499 -6.51 12.90 12.90
C GLN A 499 -6.18 13.01 11.41
N ILE A 500 -5.30 12.12 10.93
CA ILE A 500 -4.87 12.09 9.53
C ILE A 500 -6.01 11.61 8.62
N ALA A 501 -6.78 10.59 9.04
CA ALA A 501 -7.95 10.12 8.31
C ALA A 501 -9.00 11.23 8.13
N ALA A 502 -9.34 11.96 9.20
CA ALA A 502 -10.27 13.08 9.14
C ALA A 502 -9.77 14.21 8.23
N GLU A 503 -8.49 14.52 8.30
CA GLU A 503 -7.84 15.54 7.45
C GLU A 503 -7.89 15.12 5.97
N TRP A 504 -7.56 13.88 5.67
CA TRP A 504 -7.61 13.33 4.31
C TRP A 504 -9.04 13.28 3.77
N THR A 505 -10.00 12.79 4.56
CA THR A 505 -11.41 12.67 4.16
C THR A 505 -12.00 14.03 3.79
N LYS A 506 -11.72 15.07 4.59
CA LYS A 506 -12.20 16.43 4.32
C LYS A 506 -11.66 16.98 3.00
N GLN A 507 -10.40 16.74 2.67
CA GLN A 507 -9.78 17.23 1.45
C GLN A 507 -10.18 16.42 0.21
N THR A 508 -10.45 15.12 0.37
CA THR A 508 -10.62 14.18 -0.74
C THR A 508 -12.08 13.91 -1.06
N ILE A 509 -12.93 13.73 -0.05
CA ILE A 509 -14.29 13.25 -0.21
C ILE A 509 -15.31 14.33 0.10
N SER A 510 -15.38 14.80 1.35
CA SER A 510 -16.38 15.79 1.79
C SER A 510 -16.05 16.36 3.16
N THR A 511 -16.48 17.59 3.41
CA THR A 511 -16.47 18.23 4.75
C THR A 511 -17.77 17.98 5.54
N ASP A 512 -18.74 17.26 4.97
CA ASP A 512 -19.95 16.84 5.69
C ASP A 512 -19.56 16.01 6.91
N PRO A 513 -19.92 16.42 8.15
CA PRO A 513 -19.53 15.72 9.37
C PRO A 513 -19.93 14.24 9.40
N GLN A 514 -21.06 13.88 8.77
CA GLN A 514 -21.49 12.49 8.70
C GLN A 514 -20.59 11.67 7.77
N VAL A 515 -20.19 12.23 6.63
CA VAL A 515 -19.26 11.59 5.69
C VAL A 515 -17.92 11.39 6.39
N VAL A 516 -17.37 12.43 7.01
CA VAL A 516 -16.10 12.38 7.75
C VAL A 516 -16.15 11.28 8.82
N ALA A 517 -17.15 11.31 9.69
CA ALA A 517 -17.27 10.33 10.77
C ALA A 517 -17.41 8.88 10.27
N THR A 518 -18.13 8.67 9.16
CA THR A 518 -18.31 7.32 8.59
C THR A 518 -17.03 6.82 7.95
N VAL A 519 -16.38 7.63 7.11
CA VAL A 519 -15.15 7.23 6.42
C VAL A 519 -14.01 7.01 7.42
N ASP A 520 -13.84 7.90 8.39
CA ASP A 520 -12.82 7.76 9.44
C ASP A 520 -13.01 6.46 10.23
N LYS A 521 -14.24 6.14 10.62
CA LYS A 521 -14.57 4.89 11.27
C LYS A 521 -14.18 3.68 10.41
N MET A 522 -14.55 3.68 9.13
CA MET A 522 -14.23 2.62 8.19
C MET A 522 -12.71 2.44 8.04
N LEU A 523 -11.97 3.54 7.84
CA LEU A 523 -10.51 3.51 7.74
C LEU A 523 -9.90 2.90 9.00
N MET A 524 -10.27 3.38 10.19
CA MET A 524 -9.73 2.88 11.46
C MET A 524 -10.06 1.41 11.75
N GLN A 525 -11.20 0.90 11.28
CA GLN A 525 -11.63 -0.49 11.46
C GLN A 525 -11.00 -1.44 10.44
N SER A 526 -10.55 -0.96 9.29
CA SER A 526 -10.14 -1.79 8.16
C SER A 526 -8.91 -2.65 8.44
N TRP A 527 -7.86 -2.11 9.09
CA TRP A 527 -6.66 -2.88 9.44
C TRP A 527 -6.94 -3.96 10.51
N PRO A 528 -7.59 -3.68 11.66
CA PRO A 528 -7.93 -4.73 12.61
C PRO A 528 -8.80 -5.85 12.01
N ALA A 529 -9.78 -5.50 11.16
CA ALA A 529 -10.61 -6.47 10.46
C ALA A 529 -9.74 -7.37 9.55
N TYR A 530 -8.81 -6.76 8.80
CA TYR A 530 -7.89 -7.50 7.93
C TYR A 530 -7.02 -8.48 8.73
N VAL A 531 -6.43 -8.05 9.84
CA VAL A 531 -5.66 -8.92 10.72
C VAL A 531 -6.51 -10.10 11.20
N ASP A 532 -7.77 -9.85 11.60
CA ASP A 532 -8.67 -10.86 12.14
C ASP A 532 -9.09 -11.93 11.12
N TYR A 533 -9.19 -11.61 9.81
CA TYR A 533 -9.57 -12.61 8.83
C TYR A 533 -8.40 -13.23 8.04
N THR A 534 -7.16 -12.73 8.15
CA THR A 534 -6.00 -13.24 7.40
C THR A 534 -4.89 -13.82 8.26
N GLY A 535 -4.91 -13.58 9.57
CA GLY A 535 -3.91 -14.04 10.53
C GLY A 535 -4.45 -14.00 11.95
N PHE A 536 -3.61 -14.26 12.93
CA PHE A 536 -3.99 -14.24 14.36
C PHE A 536 -2.79 -14.31 15.28
N LEU A 537 -2.86 -13.67 16.44
CA LEU A 537 -1.92 -13.79 17.56
C LEU A 537 -0.43 -13.62 17.17
N GLY A 538 -0.13 -12.83 16.15
CA GLY A 538 1.24 -12.62 15.65
C GLY A 538 1.75 -13.67 14.65
N THR A 539 0.87 -14.55 14.14
CA THR A 539 1.18 -15.24 12.90
C THR A 539 1.28 -14.23 11.77
N GLN A 540 2.12 -14.51 10.80
CA GLN A 540 2.15 -13.72 9.58
C GLN A 540 0.82 -13.90 8.82
N THR A 541 0.56 -13.05 7.83
CA THR A 541 -0.55 -13.25 6.90
C THR A 541 -0.43 -14.62 6.26
N LEU A 542 -1.47 -15.46 6.40
CA LEU A 542 -1.46 -16.85 5.93
C LEU A 542 -1.77 -16.93 4.43
N THR A 543 -1.08 -16.10 3.67
CA THR A 543 -1.25 -15.90 2.23
C THR A 543 -0.46 -16.88 1.39
N ASP A 544 -0.74 -16.95 0.09
CA ASP A 544 0.10 -17.64 -0.90
C ASP A 544 1.46 -16.94 -1.05
N ILE A 545 2.32 -17.09 -0.03
CA ILE A 545 3.60 -16.39 0.11
C ILE A 545 4.61 -16.79 -0.98
N THR A 546 4.43 -17.94 -1.60
CA THR A 546 5.29 -18.41 -2.69
C THR A 546 4.75 -18.10 -4.08
N GLY A 547 3.55 -17.53 -4.17
CA GLY A 547 2.83 -17.23 -5.40
C GLY A 547 2.41 -15.77 -5.50
N SER A 548 1.10 -15.53 -5.46
CA SER A 548 0.52 -14.20 -5.70
C SER A 548 0.65 -13.21 -4.54
N HIS A 549 0.81 -13.67 -3.33
CA HIS A 549 0.71 -12.91 -2.06
C HIS A 549 -0.70 -12.36 -1.79
N TYR A 550 -1.74 -12.97 -2.35
CA TYR A 550 -3.09 -12.40 -2.33
C TYR A 550 -4.12 -13.23 -1.56
N GLY A 551 -4.43 -14.43 -2.00
CA GLY A 551 -5.40 -15.32 -1.35
C GLY A 551 -4.81 -16.14 -0.20
N PRO A 552 -5.64 -16.89 0.54
CA PRO A 552 -5.17 -17.79 1.57
C PRO A 552 -4.35 -18.95 0.96
N ASN A 553 -3.29 -19.36 1.64
CA ASN A 553 -2.57 -20.61 1.39
C ASN A 553 -1.70 -20.91 2.61
N ILE A 554 -2.24 -21.66 3.56
CA ILE A 554 -1.59 -21.86 4.84
C ILE A 554 -0.32 -22.71 4.67
N GLU A 555 -0.35 -23.75 3.82
CA GLU A 555 0.82 -24.59 3.58
C GLU A 555 1.97 -23.84 2.90
N ALA A 556 1.70 -22.80 2.09
CA ALA A 556 2.75 -21.99 1.46
C ALA A 556 3.64 -21.29 2.47
N SER A 557 3.14 -21.00 3.66
CA SER A 557 3.90 -20.42 4.77
C SER A 557 4.72 -21.46 5.54
N GLU A 558 4.77 -22.72 5.08
CA GLU A 558 5.55 -23.79 5.71
C GLU A 558 6.59 -24.37 4.74
N ARG A 559 7.70 -24.85 5.27
CA ARG A 559 8.74 -25.57 4.53
C ARG A 559 9.31 -24.88 3.30
N ASN A 560 9.01 -23.58 3.11
CA ASN A 560 9.65 -22.76 2.08
C ASN A 560 11.02 -22.25 2.53
N GLY A 561 11.86 -21.85 1.58
CA GLY A 561 13.19 -21.31 1.86
C GLY A 561 13.19 -19.87 2.37
N TRP A 562 12.05 -19.18 2.32
CA TRP A 562 11.90 -17.78 2.72
C TRP A 562 11.91 -17.58 4.24
N GLY A 563 11.65 -18.68 5.02
CA GLY A 563 11.65 -18.62 6.48
C GLY A 563 10.47 -17.88 7.09
N GLN A 564 9.37 -17.75 6.36
CA GLN A 564 8.11 -17.20 6.86
C GLN A 564 7.24 -18.36 7.35
N TRP A 565 7.62 -18.93 8.50
CA TRP A 565 7.00 -20.13 9.04
C TRP A 565 6.16 -19.84 10.27
N HIS A 566 5.04 -20.52 10.42
CA HIS A 566 4.22 -20.54 11.64
C HIS A 566 4.30 -21.88 12.39
N ARG A 567 4.97 -22.90 11.82
CA ARG A 567 5.30 -24.20 12.44
C ARG A 567 4.12 -24.85 13.15
N ASP A 568 3.01 -25.01 12.44
CA ASP A 568 1.86 -25.71 12.96
C ASP A 568 2.04 -27.25 12.91
N ASP A 569 1.47 -27.91 13.87
CA ASP A 569 1.30 -29.37 13.92
C ASP A 569 0.03 -29.75 14.72
N ALA A 570 -0.28 -31.02 14.80
CA ALA A 570 -1.42 -31.51 15.57
C ALA A 570 -1.43 -31.11 17.07
N LYS A 571 -0.31 -30.59 17.60
CA LYS A 571 -0.19 -30.22 19.02
C LYS A 571 -0.26 -28.73 19.26
N GLY A 572 0.18 -27.91 18.30
CA GLY A 572 0.26 -26.48 18.48
C GLY A 572 0.76 -25.72 17.26
N ILE A 573 1.03 -24.44 17.45
CA ILE A 573 1.43 -23.48 16.41
C ILE A 573 2.33 -22.40 17.00
N GLY A 574 3.10 -21.72 16.16
CA GLY A 574 3.98 -20.61 16.48
C GLY A 574 5.45 -20.98 16.49
N MET A 575 6.32 -20.00 16.37
CA MET A 575 7.76 -20.20 16.43
C MET A 575 8.30 -19.93 17.83
N ASP A 576 9.08 -20.87 18.39
CA ASP A 576 9.82 -20.61 19.62
C ASP A 576 11.02 -19.71 19.31
N ARG A 577 10.90 -18.45 19.67
CA ARG A 577 11.91 -17.40 19.51
C ARG A 577 12.53 -16.94 20.84
N SER A 578 12.23 -17.67 21.93
CA SER A 578 12.82 -17.41 23.24
C SER A 578 14.35 -17.63 23.25
N VAL A 579 15.04 -16.98 24.17
CA VAL A 579 16.50 -17.18 24.36
C VAL A 579 16.76 -18.54 24.98
N ALA A 580 15.89 -18.97 25.87
CA ALA A 580 16.10 -20.22 26.64
C ALA A 580 16.02 -21.47 25.77
N THR A 581 15.06 -21.58 24.89
CA THR A 581 14.77 -22.84 24.15
C THR A 581 14.71 -22.66 22.64
N GLY A 582 14.33 -21.47 22.17
CA GLY A 582 14.07 -21.15 20.78
C GLY A 582 15.27 -20.67 19.97
N THR A 583 14.98 -19.87 18.95
CA THR A 583 15.99 -19.27 18.04
C THR A 583 16.81 -18.17 18.71
N GLY A 584 16.34 -17.62 19.83
CA GLY A 584 16.98 -16.55 20.57
C GLY A 584 16.72 -15.16 20.02
N PHE A 585 15.75 -14.99 19.11
CA PHE A 585 15.41 -13.68 18.55
C PHE A 585 14.98 -12.68 19.63
N ALA A 586 14.21 -13.11 20.65
CA ALA A 586 13.80 -12.26 21.78
C ALA A 586 14.99 -11.57 22.46
N GLY A 587 16.16 -12.21 22.48
CA GLY A 587 17.40 -11.66 23.03
C GLY A 587 18.06 -10.56 22.20
N GLN A 588 17.60 -10.26 21.00
CA GLN A 588 18.09 -9.13 20.19
C GLN A 588 17.53 -7.79 20.65
N TYR A 589 16.45 -7.81 21.42
CA TYR A 589 15.87 -6.60 22.02
C TYR A 589 16.67 -6.12 23.24
N PRO A 590 16.59 -4.83 23.59
CA PRO A 590 17.06 -4.35 24.88
C PRO A 590 16.44 -5.12 26.05
N PRO A 591 17.14 -5.22 27.22
CA PRO A 591 16.78 -6.17 28.28
C PRO A 591 15.34 -6.11 28.78
N GLU A 592 14.72 -4.95 28.81
CA GLU A 592 13.36 -4.75 29.27
C GLU A 592 12.34 -5.35 28.29
N VAL A 593 12.48 -5.07 27.01
CA VAL A 593 11.66 -5.63 25.94
C VAL A 593 11.94 -7.13 25.75
N ALA A 594 13.22 -7.53 25.80
CA ALA A 594 13.60 -8.94 25.74
C ALA A 594 12.90 -9.76 26.83
N LYS A 595 12.84 -9.23 28.06
CA LYS A 595 12.13 -9.88 29.18
C LYS A 595 10.63 -10.02 28.92
N MET A 596 10.02 -9.04 28.26
CA MET A 596 8.60 -9.09 27.90
C MET A 596 8.31 -10.24 26.93
N TYR A 597 9.18 -10.42 25.91
CA TYR A 597 9.00 -11.42 24.87
C TYR A 597 9.58 -12.81 25.21
N GLU A 598 10.36 -12.95 26.30
CA GLU A 598 10.96 -14.23 26.69
C GLU A 598 9.95 -15.26 27.22
N SER A 599 8.82 -14.80 27.78
CA SER A 599 7.83 -15.66 28.37
C SER A 599 6.46 -15.48 27.77
N ALA A 600 5.78 -16.56 27.42
CA ALA A 600 4.40 -16.52 26.94
C ALA A 600 3.44 -15.81 27.91
N ALA A 601 3.74 -15.81 29.21
CA ALA A 601 2.94 -15.12 30.23
C ALA A 601 3.08 -13.60 30.21
N THR A 602 4.12 -13.06 29.58
CA THR A 602 4.39 -11.62 29.50
C THR A 602 4.33 -11.08 28.08
N THR A 603 4.35 -11.96 27.08
CA THR A 603 4.15 -11.58 25.68
C THR A 603 2.70 -11.18 25.44
N PRO A 604 2.41 -10.03 24.81
CA PRO A 604 1.05 -9.67 24.42
C PRO A 604 0.40 -10.75 23.55
N ASP A 605 -0.89 -11.05 23.76
CA ASP A 605 -1.60 -12.07 22.97
C ASP A 605 -1.46 -11.82 21.46
N SER A 606 -1.50 -10.55 21.02
CA SER A 606 -1.37 -10.17 19.61
C SER A 606 -0.04 -10.59 18.95
N LEU A 607 1.00 -10.91 19.71
CA LEU A 607 2.30 -11.35 19.24
C LEU A 607 2.73 -12.70 19.80
N LEU A 608 1.83 -13.41 20.50
CA LEU A 608 2.16 -14.64 21.22
C LEU A 608 2.80 -15.70 20.31
N LEU A 609 2.20 -15.98 19.16
CA LEU A 609 2.65 -17.03 18.25
C LEU A 609 3.85 -16.62 17.40
N PHE A 610 4.12 -15.32 17.31
CA PHE A 610 5.37 -14.85 16.75
C PHE A 610 6.56 -15.28 17.63
N PHE A 611 6.43 -15.19 18.96
CA PHE A 611 7.53 -15.47 19.90
C PHE A 611 7.53 -16.88 20.48
N HIS A 612 6.38 -17.57 20.53
CA HIS A 612 6.24 -18.85 21.23
C HIS A 612 5.48 -19.88 20.41
N HIS A 613 5.96 -21.14 20.46
CA HIS A 613 5.17 -22.28 19.98
C HIS A 613 4.21 -22.73 21.08
N MET A 614 2.91 -22.60 20.85
CA MET A 614 1.90 -22.81 21.87
C MET A 614 0.97 -23.98 21.52
N PRO A 615 0.61 -24.81 22.54
CA PRO A 615 -0.42 -25.81 22.33
C PRO A 615 -1.77 -25.18 21.92
N TRP A 616 -2.53 -25.85 21.09
CA TRP A 616 -3.87 -25.40 20.69
C TRP A 616 -4.82 -25.09 21.86
N THR A 617 -4.63 -25.79 22.99
CA THR A 617 -5.43 -25.64 24.22
C THR A 617 -4.88 -24.61 25.22
N TYR A 618 -3.75 -23.94 24.89
CA TYR A 618 -3.21 -22.88 25.73
C TYR A 618 -4.22 -21.75 25.90
N LYS A 619 -4.37 -21.24 27.11
CA LYS A 619 -5.30 -20.16 27.43
C LYS A 619 -4.60 -18.81 27.36
N LEU A 620 -5.07 -17.98 26.46
CA LEU A 620 -4.71 -16.56 26.31
C LEU A 620 -5.09 -15.76 27.56
N HIS A 621 -4.59 -14.54 27.67
CA HIS A 621 -4.99 -13.61 28.74
C HIS A 621 -6.50 -13.33 28.71
N SER A 622 -7.14 -13.39 27.55
CA SER A 622 -8.60 -13.32 27.40
C SER A 622 -9.38 -14.52 27.98
N GLY A 623 -8.68 -15.60 28.35
CA GLY A 623 -9.26 -16.87 28.82
C GLY A 623 -9.69 -17.82 27.70
N LYS A 624 -9.67 -17.42 26.44
CA LYS A 624 -9.92 -18.28 25.28
C LYS A 624 -8.72 -19.20 25.03
N THR A 625 -8.96 -20.39 24.48
CA THR A 625 -7.85 -21.19 23.95
C THR A 625 -7.35 -20.64 22.62
N VAL A 626 -6.10 -20.94 22.24
CA VAL A 626 -5.52 -20.53 20.94
C VAL A 626 -6.43 -20.93 19.79
N ILE A 627 -6.85 -22.21 19.73
CA ILE A 627 -7.73 -22.68 18.63
C ILE A 627 -9.10 -21.99 18.63
N GLN A 628 -9.70 -21.73 19.81
CA GLN A 628 -10.97 -21.01 19.84
C GLN A 628 -10.82 -19.55 19.42
N TYR A 629 -9.66 -18.94 19.69
CA TYR A 629 -9.37 -17.60 19.20
C TYR A 629 -9.26 -17.58 17.65
N VAL A 630 -8.62 -18.60 17.05
CA VAL A 630 -8.56 -18.74 15.58
C VAL A 630 -9.97 -18.70 14.99
N TYR A 631 -10.89 -19.53 15.50
CA TYR A 631 -12.26 -19.54 15.01
C TYR A 631 -12.96 -18.19 15.20
N ASP A 632 -12.92 -17.66 16.41
CA ASP A 632 -13.64 -16.43 16.76
C ASP A 632 -13.14 -15.22 15.97
N SER A 633 -11.80 -15.04 15.80
CA SER A 633 -11.21 -13.90 15.08
C SER A 633 -11.60 -13.93 13.60
N HIS A 634 -11.53 -15.09 12.93
CA HIS A 634 -11.84 -15.19 11.51
C HIS A 634 -13.33 -14.97 11.21
N TYR A 635 -14.24 -15.52 12.05
CA TYR A 635 -15.66 -15.19 11.92
C TYR A 635 -15.95 -13.71 12.20
N LYS A 636 -15.27 -13.10 13.19
CA LYS A 636 -15.38 -11.68 13.50
C LYS A 636 -14.89 -10.83 12.33
N GLY A 637 -13.68 -11.12 11.82
CA GLY A 637 -13.06 -10.35 10.73
C GLY A 637 -13.88 -10.35 9.45
N ALA A 638 -14.46 -11.51 9.06
CA ALA A 638 -15.35 -11.58 7.90
C ALA A 638 -16.63 -10.75 8.08
N VAL A 639 -17.20 -10.70 9.31
CA VAL A 639 -18.34 -9.83 9.61
C VAL A 639 -17.96 -8.37 9.54
N GLU A 640 -16.80 -7.99 10.11
CA GLU A 640 -16.31 -6.60 10.09
C GLU A 640 -16.01 -6.12 8.67
N ALA A 641 -15.46 -6.99 7.80
CA ALA A 641 -15.26 -6.65 6.39
C ALA A 641 -16.61 -6.38 5.69
N ALA A 642 -17.66 -7.14 5.98
CA ALA A 642 -18.99 -6.89 5.41
C ALA A 642 -19.66 -5.62 5.99
N GLU A 643 -19.35 -5.25 7.24
CA GLU A 643 -19.85 -4.00 7.84
C GLU A 643 -19.30 -2.75 7.14
N LEU A 644 -18.05 -2.79 6.60
CA LEU A 644 -17.49 -1.66 5.85
C LEU A 644 -18.39 -1.29 4.65
N GLY A 645 -18.88 -2.29 3.90
CA GLY A 645 -19.81 -2.05 2.79
C GLY A 645 -21.11 -1.41 3.24
N LYS A 646 -21.70 -1.90 4.32
CA LYS A 646 -22.96 -1.35 4.87
C LYS A 646 -22.81 0.11 5.36
N GLU A 647 -21.69 0.43 5.95
CA GLU A 647 -21.38 1.80 6.36
C GLU A 647 -21.22 2.72 5.15
N TRP A 648 -20.52 2.26 4.10
CA TRP A 648 -20.39 3.00 2.86
C TRP A 648 -21.73 3.26 2.17
N GLU A 649 -22.66 2.29 2.17
CA GLU A 649 -24.01 2.45 1.61
C GLU A 649 -24.76 3.66 2.19
N THR A 650 -24.51 4.02 3.45
CA THR A 650 -25.13 5.19 4.09
C THR A 650 -24.74 6.52 3.45
N LEU A 651 -23.66 6.52 2.66
CA LEU A 651 -23.09 7.71 2.02
C LEU A 651 -23.64 7.96 0.60
N LYS A 652 -24.47 7.08 0.04
CA LYS A 652 -24.95 7.07 -1.36
C LYS A 652 -25.36 8.42 -1.92
N VAL A 653 -26.05 9.25 -1.13
CA VAL A 653 -26.61 10.54 -1.58
C VAL A 653 -25.74 11.73 -1.14
N ARG A 654 -24.58 11.49 -0.52
CA ARG A 654 -23.72 12.51 0.11
C ARG A 654 -22.39 12.71 -0.58
N ILE A 655 -21.99 11.77 -1.42
CA ILE A 655 -20.68 11.77 -2.08
C ILE A 655 -20.85 11.61 -3.60
N ASP A 656 -19.75 11.75 -4.33
CA ASP A 656 -19.72 11.58 -5.78
C ASP A 656 -20.23 10.18 -6.18
N PRO A 657 -21.19 10.07 -7.13
CA PRO A 657 -21.78 8.77 -7.49
C PRO A 657 -20.78 7.79 -8.09
N LYS A 658 -19.75 8.26 -8.81
CA LYS A 658 -18.75 7.38 -9.39
C LYS A 658 -17.86 6.80 -8.27
N LEU A 659 -17.35 7.64 -7.39
CA LEU A 659 -16.59 7.21 -6.21
C LEU A 659 -17.42 6.23 -5.37
N TYR A 660 -18.70 6.55 -5.13
CA TYR A 660 -19.60 5.68 -4.37
C TYR A 660 -19.68 4.28 -4.97
N ASN A 661 -19.94 4.18 -6.27
CA ASN A 661 -20.12 2.88 -6.94
C ASN A 661 -18.82 2.09 -7.05
N ASP A 662 -17.72 2.75 -7.37
CA ASP A 662 -16.41 2.11 -7.52
C ASP A 662 -15.94 1.49 -6.19
N GLU A 663 -16.11 2.21 -5.08
CA GLU A 663 -15.69 1.71 -3.76
C GLU A 663 -16.70 0.71 -3.18
N LEU A 664 -18.00 0.86 -3.42
CA LEU A 664 -18.98 -0.15 -3.00
C LEU A 664 -18.65 -1.51 -3.62
N ALA A 665 -18.36 -1.55 -4.92
CA ALA A 665 -17.99 -2.80 -5.59
C ALA A 665 -16.72 -3.45 -4.97
N ARG A 666 -15.72 -2.63 -4.58
CA ARG A 666 -14.52 -3.12 -3.88
C ARG A 666 -14.82 -3.67 -2.50
N LEU A 667 -15.67 -3.00 -1.73
CA LEU A 667 -16.05 -3.43 -0.38
C LEU A 667 -16.91 -4.69 -0.41
N GLU A 668 -17.80 -4.84 -1.40
CA GLU A 668 -18.55 -6.07 -1.62
C GLU A 668 -17.62 -7.23 -2.00
N TYR A 669 -16.64 -6.98 -2.87
CA TYR A 669 -15.60 -7.95 -3.20
C TYR A 669 -14.80 -8.36 -1.96
N GLN A 670 -14.30 -7.39 -1.16
CA GLN A 670 -13.57 -7.65 0.08
C GLN A 670 -14.38 -8.49 1.07
N ALA A 671 -15.66 -8.17 1.24
CA ALA A 671 -16.55 -8.94 2.12
C ALA A 671 -16.67 -10.41 1.66
N GLY A 672 -16.79 -10.65 0.34
CA GLY A 672 -16.80 -11.97 -0.25
C GLY A 672 -15.48 -12.73 -0.07
N HIS A 673 -14.38 -12.06 -0.33
CA HIS A 673 -13.03 -12.65 -0.19
C HIS A 673 -12.66 -12.91 1.29
N ALA A 674 -13.13 -12.08 2.23
CA ALA A 674 -12.95 -12.32 3.66
C ALA A 674 -13.65 -13.62 4.12
N VAL A 675 -14.75 -14.03 3.47
CA VAL A 675 -15.37 -15.34 3.69
C VAL A 675 -14.48 -16.49 3.19
N VAL A 676 -13.83 -16.32 2.04
CA VAL A 676 -12.85 -17.30 1.52
C VAL A 676 -11.70 -17.48 2.52
N TRP A 677 -11.09 -16.39 2.99
CA TRP A 677 -10.05 -16.41 4.00
C TRP A 677 -10.50 -17.11 5.29
N ARG A 678 -11.65 -16.71 5.82
CA ARG A 678 -12.25 -17.34 7.02
C ARG A 678 -12.38 -18.84 6.86
N ASP A 679 -13.01 -19.28 5.75
CA ASP A 679 -13.32 -20.69 5.54
C ASP A 679 -12.05 -21.51 5.33
N ALA A 680 -11.11 -21.03 4.56
CA ALA A 680 -9.81 -21.68 4.35
C ALA A 680 -9.08 -21.90 5.69
N ILE A 681 -8.91 -20.85 6.48
CA ILE A 681 -8.15 -20.91 7.73
C ILE A 681 -8.87 -21.77 8.78
N VAL A 682 -10.17 -21.60 8.97
CA VAL A 682 -10.88 -22.37 10.00
C VAL A 682 -10.98 -23.86 9.64
N GLN A 683 -11.12 -24.22 8.35
CA GLN A 683 -11.12 -25.61 7.88
C GLN A 683 -9.74 -26.26 8.07
N TYR A 684 -8.69 -25.54 7.68
CA TYR A 684 -7.32 -26.03 7.82
C TYR A 684 -7.00 -26.35 9.29
N PHE A 685 -7.17 -25.39 10.20
CA PHE A 685 -6.84 -25.60 11.61
C PHE A 685 -7.82 -26.51 12.37
N LEU A 686 -9.07 -26.63 11.91
CA LEU A 686 -9.99 -27.66 12.42
C LEU A 686 -9.43 -29.06 12.11
N LYS A 687 -8.95 -29.27 10.89
CA LYS A 687 -8.35 -30.55 10.46
C LYS A 687 -7.03 -30.83 11.16
N GLU A 688 -6.16 -29.82 11.25
CA GLU A 688 -4.82 -29.97 11.84
C GLU A 688 -4.88 -30.21 13.36
N SER A 689 -5.67 -29.41 14.10
CA SER A 689 -5.81 -29.54 15.54
C SER A 689 -6.72 -30.71 15.99
N GLY A 690 -7.69 -31.07 15.15
CA GLY A 690 -8.76 -32.01 15.52
C GLY A 690 -9.71 -31.50 16.61
N ILE A 691 -9.64 -30.21 16.99
CA ILE A 691 -10.45 -29.62 18.05
C ILE A 691 -11.57 -28.79 17.44
N PRO A 692 -12.85 -29.15 17.68
CA PRO A 692 -13.98 -28.46 17.10
C PRO A 692 -14.17 -27.06 17.69
N ASP A 693 -14.76 -26.16 16.90
CA ASP A 693 -15.25 -24.85 17.36
C ASP A 693 -16.34 -25.04 18.42
N ALA A 694 -16.17 -24.39 19.57
CA ALA A 694 -17.15 -24.48 20.69
C ALA A 694 -18.54 -23.95 20.31
N LEU A 695 -18.62 -23.08 19.29
CA LEU A 695 -19.89 -22.56 18.75
C LEU A 695 -20.41 -23.37 17.55
N GLY A 696 -19.69 -24.42 17.13
CA GLY A 696 -20.09 -25.33 16.05
C GLY A 696 -20.20 -24.69 14.67
N ARG A 697 -19.48 -23.60 14.41
CA ARG A 697 -19.50 -22.88 13.12
C ARG A 697 -18.54 -23.50 12.10
N ALA A 698 -17.31 -23.80 12.53
CA ALA A 698 -16.26 -24.32 11.65
C ALA A 698 -16.66 -25.67 11.05
N GLY A 699 -16.61 -25.78 9.71
CA GLY A 699 -17.01 -26.98 8.99
C GLY A 699 -18.52 -27.24 8.93
N HIS A 700 -19.34 -26.24 9.32
CA HIS A 700 -20.80 -26.39 9.30
C HIS A 700 -21.46 -25.18 8.62
N TYR A 701 -21.96 -25.37 7.42
CA TYR A 701 -22.51 -24.35 6.54
C TYR A 701 -23.94 -24.71 6.10
N PRO A 702 -24.97 -24.54 6.95
CA PRO A 702 -26.32 -25.08 6.70
C PRO A 702 -27.04 -24.45 5.51
N GLY A 703 -26.65 -23.25 5.07
CA GLY A 703 -27.17 -22.57 3.86
C GLY A 703 -26.46 -22.95 2.56
N ARG A 704 -25.38 -23.72 2.63
CA ARG A 704 -24.52 -24.01 1.48
C ARG A 704 -24.99 -25.26 0.73
N LEU A 705 -25.01 -25.16 -0.59
CA LEU A 705 -25.31 -26.23 -1.52
C LEU A 705 -24.10 -26.39 -2.46
N GLU A 706 -23.34 -27.45 -2.25
CA GLU A 706 -22.09 -27.73 -2.96
C GLU A 706 -22.33 -27.97 -4.46
N ALA A 707 -21.42 -27.50 -5.32
CA ALA A 707 -21.58 -27.63 -6.76
C ALA A 707 -21.37 -29.06 -7.22
N GLU A 708 -20.50 -29.83 -6.58
CA GLU A 708 -20.28 -31.26 -6.89
C GLU A 708 -21.50 -32.12 -6.55
N ASP A 709 -22.39 -31.70 -5.65
CA ASP A 709 -23.64 -32.39 -5.30
C ASP A 709 -24.82 -31.99 -6.18
N ALA A 710 -24.62 -31.02 -7.07
CA ALA A 710 -25.65 -30.56 -8.00
C ALA A 710 -25.91 -31.58 -9.14
N ARG A 711 -27.04 -31.43 -9.84
CA ARG A 711 -27.23 -32.07 -11.12
C ARG A 711 -26.42 -31.33 -12.18
N LEU A 712 -25.30 -31.95 -12.61
CA LEU A 712 -24.35 -31.37 -13.56
C LEU A 712 -24.65 -31.69 -15.02
N THR A 713 -24.49 -30.69 -15.92
CA THR A 713 -24.44 -30.86 -17.35
C THR A 713 -23.25 -30.06 -17.90
N GLY A 714 -22.29 -30.74 -18.53
CA GLY A 714 -21.06 -30.11 -19.04
C GLY A 714 -19.98 -29.86 -18.01
N TYR A 715 -20.33 -29.65 -16.77
CA TYR A 715 -19.41 -29.52 -15.64
C TYR A 715 -18.79 -30.89 -15.26
N LYS A 716 -17.54 -30.84 -14.80
CA LYS A 716 -16.80 -31.96 -14.19
C LYS A 716 -16.32 -31.54 -12.79
N VAL A 717 -16.41 -32.45 -11.83
CA VAL A 717 -15.84 -32.25 -10.49
C VAL A 717 -14.32 -32.24 -10.58
N ILE A 718 -13.68 -31.30 -9.94
CA ILE A 718 -12.23 -31.12 -9.82
C ILE A 718 -11.84 -31.05 -8.36
N ASP A 719 -10.60 -31.46 -8.03
CA ASP A 719 -9.97 -31.16 -6.76
C ASP A 719 -9.31 -29.80 -6.84
N VAL A 720 -9.51 -28.93 -5.83
CA VAL A 720 -8.86 -27.62 -5.71
C VAL A 720 -7.59 -27.77 -4.88
N ARG A 721 -6.58 -26.95 -5.17
CA ARG A 721 -5.31 -26.95 -4.42
C ARG A 721 -4.81 -25.52 -4.22
N PRO A 722 -4.46 -25.17 -2.96
CA PRO A 722 -4.61 -26.00 -1.75
C PRO A 722 -6.08 -26.36 -1.47
N TRP A 723 -6.30 -27.46 -0.76
CA TRP A 723 -7.66 -28.05 -0.58
C TRP A 723 -8.60 -27.15 0.22
N GLU A 724 -8.06 -26.35 1.12
CA GLU A 724 -8.82 -25.44 1.99
C GLU A 724 -9.42 -24.25 1.22
N ASP A 725 -9.00 -23.98 0.02
CA ASP A 725 -9.44 -22.83 -0.79
C ASP A 725 -10.81 -23.05 -1.45
N ALA A 726 -11.36 -24.26 -1.35
CA ALA A 726 -12.71 -24.57 -1.79
C ALA A 726 -13.48 -25.37 -0.74
N SER A 727 -14.79 -25.28 -0.77
CA SER A 727 -15.64 -26.04 0.12
C SER A 727 -15.44 -27.54 -0.11
N GLY A 728 -15.14 -28.29 0.96
CA GLY A 728 -14.81 -29.71 0.84
C GLY A 728 -13.57 -30.05 -0.01
N GLY A 729 -12.79 -29.07 -0.42
CA GLY A 729 -11.59 -29.23 -1.29
C GLY A 729 -11.91 -29.50 -2.75
N LYS A 730 -13.13 -29.24 -3.17
CA LYS A 730 -13.64 -29.55 -4.52
C LYS A 730 -14.36 -28.35 -5.14
N ALA A 731 -14.45 -28.39 -6.47
CA ALA A 731 -15.25 -27.48 -7.26
C ALA A 731 -15.73 -28.18 -8.53
N VAL A 732 -16.53 -27.51 -9.34
CA VAL A 732 -16.86 -27.98 -10.68
C VAL A 732 -16.31 -27.04 -11.73
N SER A 733 -15.85 -27.57 -12.86
CA SER A 733 -15.21 -26.84 -13.93
C SER A 733 -15.72 -27.31 -15.30
N CYS A 734 -15.93 -26.40 -16.23
CA CYS A 734 -16.26 -26.76 -17.60
C CYS A 734 -15.03 -27.37 -18.30
N ASP A 735 -15.28 -28.34 -19.19
CA ASP A 735 -14.25 -28.93 -20.06
C ASP A 735 -13.99 -27.99 -21.25
N LEU A 736 -12.88 -27.25 -21.23
CA LEU A 736 -12.48 -26.33 -22.31
C LEU A 736 -12.23 -27.06 -23.64
N GLY A 737 -12.01 -28.39 -23.61
CA GLY A 737 -11.83 -29.22 -24.82
C GLY A 737 -13.14 -29.68 -25.46
N SER A 738 -14.28 -29.52 -24.78
CA SER A 738 -15.59 -29.88 -25.29
C SER A 738 -16.19 -28.73 -26.12
N ARG A 739 -16.81 -29.02 -27.24
CA ARG A 739 -17.54 -28.04 -28.07
C ARG A 739 -18.89 -27.61 -27.48
N GLN A 740 -19.14 -27.89 -26.19
CA GLN A 740 -20.37 -27.50 -25.50
C GLN A 740 -20.23 -26.03 -25.02
N GLY A 741 -21.13 -25.18 -25.44
CA GLY A 741 -21.02 -23.73 -25.27
C GLY A 741 -21.23 -23.22 -23.84
N ALA A 742 -21.88 -23.98 -22.96
CA ALA A 742 -22.15 -23.60 -21.57
C ALA A 742 -22.31 -24.86 -20.70
N CYS A 743 -22.00 -24.75 -19.39
CA CYS A 743 -22.19 -25.82 -18.41
C CYS A 743 -23.27 -25.40 -17.40
N THR A 744 -23.96 -26.35 -16.77
CA THR A 744 -24.97 -26.04 -15.76
C THR A 744 -24.85 -26.92 -14.55
N ALA A 745 -25.11 -26.30 -13.37
CA ALA A 745 -25.30 -26.95 -12.07
C ALA A 745 -26.71 -26.60 -11.56
N GLU A 746 -27.51 -27.60 -11.15
CA GLU A 746 -28.89 -27.41 -10.71
C GLU A 746 -29.13 -28.03 -9.34
N TRP A 747 -29.76 -27.26 -8.45
CA TRP A 747 -30.17 -27.69 -7.11
C TRP A 747 -31.69 -27.52 -6.93
N THR A 748 -32.29 -28.40 -6.15
CA THR A 748 -33.67 -28.22 -5.71
C THR A 748 -33.66 -27.69 -4.29
N TYR A 749 -34.19 -26.49 -4.07
CA TYR A 749 -34.28 -25.89 -2.75
C TYR A 749 -35.23 -26.68 -1.83
N LYS A 750 -34.73 -27.05 -0.64
CA LYS A 750 -35.47 -27.86 0.33
C LYS A 750 -35.80 -27.11 1.62
N GLY A 751 -35.31 -25.86 1.77
CA GLY A 751 -35.50 -25.03 2.94
C GLY A 751 -36.93 -24.46 3.04
N ALA A 752 -37.19 -23.70 4.10
CA ALA A 752 -38.47 -23.02 4.29
C ALA A 752 -38.73 -21.92 3.25
N ALA A 753 -39.99 -21.59 3.01
CA ALA A 753 -40.33 -20.44 2.17
C ALA A 753 -39.95 -19.14 2.87
N GLY A 754 -39.33 -18.21 2.13
CA GLY A 754 -38.86 -16.93 2.70
C GLY A 754 -38.20 -16.00 1.70
N ARG A 755 -37.55 -14.94 2.22
CA ARG A 755 -36.66 -14.03 1.48
C ARG A 755 -35.22 -14.31 1.90
N PHE A 756 -34.34 -14.43 0.95
CA PHE A 756 -32.96 -14.87 1.16
C PHE A 756 -31.99 -14.05 0.32
N ASN A 757 -30.76 -13.94 0.79
CA ASN A 757 -29.63 -13.59 -0.03
C ASN A 757 -29.07 -14.89 -0.63
N VAL A 758 -28.86 -14.92 -1.95
CA VAL A 758 -28.31 -16.06 -2.66
C VAL A 758 -26.93 -15.68 -3.19
N ALA A 759 -25.90 -16.23 -2.60
CA ALA A 759 -24.52 -16.03 -3.03
C ALA A 759 -24.06 -17.21 -3.92
N VAL A 760 -23.43 -16.91 -5.02
CA VAL A 760 -22.77 -17.87 -5.91
C VAL A 760 -21.26 -17.71 -5.73
N GLN A 761 -20.60 -18.74 -5.21
CA GLN A 761 -19.14 -18.78 -5.07
C GLN A 761 -18.52 -19.39 -6.33
N TYR A 762 -17.64 -18.65 -7.00
CA TYR A 762 -17.01 -19.04 -8.26
C TYR A 762 -15.54 -18.60 -8.30
N PHE A 763 -14.84 -19.00 -9.35
CA PHE A 763 -13.45 -18.61 -9.56
C PHE A 763 -13.34 -17.71 -10.80
N ASP A 764 -12.67 -16.56 -10.64
CA ASP A 764 -12.39 -15.59 -11.70
C ASP A 764 -10.92 -15.70 -12.11
N LEU A 765 -10.64 -16.41 -13.20
CA LEU A 765 -9.28 -16.72 -13.60
C LEU A 765 -8.68 -15.63 -14.50
N GLN A 766 -7.40 -15.36 -14.31
CA GLN A 766 -6.66 -14.33 -15.06
C GLN A 766 -6.73 -14.51 -16.60
N GLY A 767 -7.02 -15.71 -17.09
CA GLY A 767 -6.83 -16.08 -18.50
C GLY A 767 -8.03 -15.94 -19.42
N GLY A 768 -9.15 -15.38 -18.96
CA GLY A 768 -10.37 -15.21 -19.72
C GLY A 768 -11.36 -14.27 -19.06
N VAL A 769 -12.58 -14.24 -19.55
CA VAL A 769 -13.75 -13.57 -18.96
C VAL A 769 -14.92 -14.52 -19.05
N ALA A 770 -15.03 -15.45 -18.10
CA ALA A 770 -16.16 -16.35 -18.04
C ALA A 770 -17.46 -15.60 -17.71
N HIS A 771 -18.59 -16.14 -18.11
CA HIS A 771 -19.89 -15.55 -17.81
C HIS A 771 -20.73 -16.53 -17.03
N PHE A 772 -21.45 -16.02 -16.02
CA PHE A 772 -22.35 -16.80 -15.20
C PHE A 772 -23.77 -16.26 -15.29
N THR A 773 -24.76 -17.15 -15.18
CA THR A 773 -26.19 -16.79 -15.13
C THR A 773 -26.86 -17.58 -14.03
N LEU A 774 -27.56 -16.92 -13.11
CA LEU A 774 -28.43 -17.54 -12.12
C LEU A 774 -29.88 -17.52 -12.60
N ALA A 775 -30.50 -18.70 -12.67
CA ALA A 775 -31.90 -18.85 -13.00
C ALA A 775 -32.67 -19.57 -11.89
N ILE A 776 -33.95 -19.21 -11.68
CA ILE A 776 -34.84 -19.86 -10.74
C ILE A 776 -36.08 -20.37 -11.51
N ASN A 777 -36.38 -21.66 -11.40
CA ASN A 777 -37.48 -22.33 -12.13
C ASN A 777 -37.42 -22.05 -13.63
N GLY A 778 -36.23 -22.00 -14.21
CA GLY A 778 -36.00 -21.73 -15.64
C GLY A 778 -36.10 -20.28 -16.08
N THR A 779 -36.40 -19.36 -15.17
CA THR A 779 -36.38 -17.93 -15.43
C THR A 779 -35.02 -17.36 -15.04
N GLU A 780 -34.31 -16.73 -15.99
CA GLU A 780 -33.08 -16.00 -15.70
C GLU A 780 -33.39 -14.82 -14.77
N ILE A 781 -32.61 -14.72 -13.69
CA ILE A 781 -32.74 -13.67 -12.69
C ILE A 781 -31.62 -12.63 -12.85
N VAL A 782 -30.39 -13.09 -13.06
CA VAL A 782 -29.21 -12.23 -13.21
C VAL A 782 -28.12 -12.94 -13.98
N SER A 783 -27.32 -12.16 -14.73
CA SER A 783 -26.09 -12.60 -15.38
C SER A 783 -24.95 -11.63 -15.03
N TRP A 784 -23.73 -12.15 -14.87
CA TRP A 784 -22.52 -11.36 -14.63
C TRP A 784 -21.31 -11.93 -15.34
N ALA A 785 -20.27 -11.13 -15.50
CA ALA A 785 -18.98 -11.52 -16.05
C ALA A 785 -17.96 -11.71 -14.90
N ALA A 786 -17.08 -12.68 -15.04
CA ALA A 786 -15.87 -12.84 -14.22
C ALA A 786 -14.76 -12.05 -14.92
N ASP A 787 -14.67 -10.75 -14.68
CA ASP A 787 -13.77 -9.82 -15.40
C ASP A 787 -12.77 -9.08 -14.48
N ASP A 788 -12.70 -9.45 -13.21
CA ASP A 788 -11.73 -8.96 -12.24
C ASP A 788 -10.29 -9.41 -12.53
N LYS A 789 -10.10 -10.51 -13.29
CA LYS A 789 -8.80 -11.07 -13.70
C LYS A 789 -7.89 -11.30 -12.50
N LEU A 790 -8.40 -12.03 -11.52
CA LEU A 790 -7.70 -12.28 -10.26
C LEU A 790 -6.39 -13.09 -10.48
N PRO A 791 -5.41 -13.00 -9.58
CA PRO A 791 -4.01 -13.30 -9.88
C PRO A 791 -3.63 -14.79 -9.98
N SER A 792 -4.55 -15.69 -10.31
CA SER A 792 -4.23 -17.09 -10.53
C SER A 792 -4.83 -17.63 -11.83
N ARG A 793 -4.19 -18.67 -12.41
CA ARG A 793 -4.64 -19.39 -13.60
C ARG A 793 -5.28 -20.73 -13.28
N GLN A 794 -5.32 -21.12 -12.02
CA GLN A 794 -5.94 -22.32 -11.50
C GLN A 794 -6.92 -21.93 -10.41
N PRO A 795 -8.07 -22.62 -10.26
CA PRO A 795 -8.96 -22.39 -9.14
C PRO A 795 -8.25 -22.57 -7.79
N ASN A 796 -8.18 -21.50 -7.01
CA ASN A 796 -7.61 -21.47 -5.65
C ASN A 796 -8.12 -20.24 -4.88
N GLY A 797 -7.58 -19.97 -3.69
CA GLY A 797 -7.96 -18.84 -2.85
C GLY A 797 -7.69 -17.46 -3.47
N ASP A 798 -6.72 -17.35 -4.37
CA ASP A 798 -6.37 -16.09 -5.04
C ASP A 798 -7.48 -15.59 -5.97
N ASN A 799 -8.27 -16.49 -6.54
CA ASN A 799 -9.30 -16.15 -7.51
C ASN A 799 -10.70 -16.65 -7.16
N SER A 800 -10.87 -17.16 -5.93
CA SER A 800 -12.20 -17.49 -5.40
C SER A 800 -12.94 -16.19 -5.02
N THR A 801 -14.10 -15.99 -5.59
CA THR A 801 -14.93 -14.78 -5.40
C THR A 801 -16.41 -15.12 -5.38
N ARG A 802 -17.27 -14.17 -5.02
CA ARG A 802 -18.70 -14.43 -4.99
C ARG A 802 -19.52 -13.30 -5.59
N PHE A 803 -20.63 -13.69 -6.20
CA PHE A 803 -21.70 -12.79 -6.59
C PHE A 803 -22.90 -13.03 -5.68
N THR A 804 -23.44 -11.97 -5.04
CA THR A 804 -24.57 -12.09 -4.13
C THR A 804 -25.79 -11.37 -4.67
N LEU A 805 -26.89 -12.10 -4.85
CA LEU A 805 -28.18 -11.53 -5.17
C LEU A 805 -29.02 -11.40 -3.89
N HIS A 806 -29.41 -10.19 -3.56
CA HIS A 806 -30.15 -9.88 -2.35
C HIS A 806 -31.65 -10.05 -2.50
N ASP A 807 -32.31 -10.45 -1.43
CA ASP A 807 -33.76 -10.40 -1.27
C ASP A 807 -34.55 -11.28 -2.24
N VAL A 808 -34.02 -12.46 -2.53
CA VAL A 808 -34.64 -13.46 -3.41
C VAL A 808 -35.75 -14.21 -2.66
N ARG A 809 -36.93 -14.37 -3.28
CA ARG A 809 -37.98 -15.21 -2.74
C ARG A 809 -37.79 -16.65 -3.16
N LEU A 810 -37.68 -17.55 -2.18
CA LEU A 810 -37.57 -18.99 -2.40
C LEU A 810 -38.64 -19.73 -1.59
N LYS A 811 -39.04 -20.89 -2.13
CA LYS A 811 -39.94 -21.87 -1.48
C LYS A 811 -39.47 -23.29 -1.76
N PRO A 812 -39.85 -24.28 -0.92
CA PRO A 812 -39.49 -25.69 -1.17
C PRO A 812 -39.92 -26.12 -2.58
N GLY A 813 -39.01 -26.77 -3.28
CA GLY A 813 -39.21 -27.27 -4.64
C GLY A 813 -38.75 -26.31 -5.73
N ASP A 814 -38.37 -25.07 -5.44
CA ASP A 814 -37.78 -24.18 -6.42
C ASP A 814 -36.45 -24.77 -6.91
N VAL A 815 -36.18 -24.67 -8.23
CA VAL A 815 -34.96 -25.15 -8.86
C VAL A 815 -34.05 -23.92 -9.13
N LEU A 816 -32.89 -23.89 -8.43
CA LEU A 816 -31.82 -22.94 -8.71
C LEU A 816 -30.89 -23.56 -9.75
N ARG A 817 -30.54 -22.82 -10.78
CA ARG A 817 -29.61 -23.23 -11.82
C ARG A 817 -28.55 -22.14 -12.03
N VAL A 818 -27.27 -22.50 -11.89
CA VAL A 818 -26.16 -21.68 -12.33
C VAL A 818 -25.65 -22.23 -13.66
N GLU A 819 -25.61 -21.37 -14.68
CA GLU A 819 -24.99 -21.64 -15.96
C GLU A 819 -23.68 -20.89 -16.05
N GLY A 820 -22.57 -21.60 -16.33
CA GLY A 820 -21.25 -21.04 -16.58
C GLY A 820 -20.86 -21.18 -18.05
N LYS A 821 -20.43 -20.09 -18.66
CA LYS A 821 -19.94 -20.05 -20.03
C LYS A 821 -18.45 -19.73 -20.02
N PRO A 822 -17.57 -20.70 -20.37
CA PRO A 822 -16.12 -20.48 -20.39
C PRO A 822 -15.71 -19.46 -21.44
N ASP A 823 -14.58 -18.76 -21.18
CA ASP A 823 -13.91 -17.91 -22.14
C ASP A 823 -12.38 -18.01 -21.99
N GLY A 824 -11.67 -18.09 -23.12
CA GLY A 824 -10.20 -18.20 -23.10
C GLY A 824 -9.72 -19.43 -22.33
N SER A 825 -8.94 -19.22 -21.28
CA SER A 825 -8.49 -20.25 -20.35
C SER A 825 -9.30 -20.27 -19.04
N ASP A 826 -10.33 -19.45 -18.91
CA ASP A 826 -11.25 -19.48 -17.77
C ASP A 826 -12.34 -20.53 -18.02
N PRO A 827 -12.38 -21.63 -17.23
CA PRO A 827 -13.33 -22.73 -17.40
C PRO A 827 -14.68 -22.47 -16.73
N ALA A 828 -14.99 -21.26 -16.30
CA ALA A 828 -16.19 -20.91 -15.53
C ALA A 828 -16.37 -21.84 -14.30
N ALA A 829 -15.32 -21.98 -13.49
CA ALA A 829 -15.36 -22.88 -12.33
C ALA A 829 -16.27 -22.34 -11.21
N LEU A 830 -17.00 -23.28 -10.56
CA LEU A 830 -18.02 -22.99 -9.55
C LEU A 830 -17.78 -23.86 -8.32
N ASP A 831 -17.83 -23.25 -7.11
CA ASP A 831 -17.64 -23.94 -5.83
C ASP A 831 -19.01 -24.33 -5.21
N TYR A 832 -19.83 -23.34 -4.84
CA TYR A 832 -21.14 -23.60 -4.20
C TYR A 832 -22.11 -22.43 -4.42
N ILE A 833 -23.37 -22.63 -4.02
CA ILE A 833 -24.29 -21.53 -3.72
C ILE A 833 -24.60 -21.52 -2.23
N GLU A 834 -24.73 -20.33 -1.65
CA GLU A 834 -25.06 -20.14 -0.23
C GLU A 834 -26.36 -19.34 -0.12
N ILE A 835 -27.29 -19.81 0.72
CA ILE A 835 -28.63 -19.26 0.86
C ILE A 835 -28.81 -18.84 2.31
N ASP A 836 -28.72 -17.54 2.58
CA ASP A 836 -28.86 -16.97 3.90
C ASP A 836 -30.15 -16.17 4.03
N PRO A 837 -30.84 -16.18 5.19
CA PRO A 837 -32.01 -15.34 5.41
C PRO A 837 -31.70 -13.86 5.15
N ALA A 838 -32.52 -13.21 4.31
CA ALA A 838 -32.44 -11.78 4.15
C ALA A 838 -32.78 -11.06 5.46
N ALA A 839 -32.09 -9.95 5.77
CA ALA A 839 -32.45 -9.13 6.91
C ALA A 839 -33.90 -8.66 6.80
N PRO A 840 -34.66 -8.61 7.90
CA PRO A 840 -36.03 -8.09 7.85
C PRO A 840 -36.00 -6.63 7.41
N GLU A 841 -36.90 -6.25 6.48
CA GLU A 841 -37.06 -4.86 6.09
C GLU A 841 -37.20 -3.97 7.33
N PRO A 842 -36.48 -2.83 7.42
CA PRO A 842 -36.74 -1.88 8.49
C PRO A 842 -38.22 -1.49 8.43
N LYS A 843 -38.93 -1.65 9.52
CA LYS A 843 -40.33 -1.17 9.64
C LYS A 843 -40.27 0.35 9.48
N LEU A 844 -40.84 0.86 8.36
CA LEU A 844 -41.04 2.29 8.11
C LEU A 844 -41.87 2.94 9.21
#